data_25406e8e01d2121a161d720bbf025823
#
_entry.id   25406e8e01d2121a161d720bbf025823
#
_cell.length_a   1.000
_cell.length_b   1.000
_cell.length_c   1.000
_cell.angle_alpha   90.00
_cell.angle_beta   90.00
_cell.angle_gamma   90.00
#
_symmetry.space_group_name_H-M   'P 1'
#
loop_
_entity.id
_entity.type
_entity.pdbx_description
1 polymer ?
#
loop_
_entity_poly.entity_id
_entity_poly.type
_entity_poly.pdbx_seq_one_letter_code
_entity_poly.pdbx_strand_id
1 'polypeptide(L)'
;MHRNRFAPLGVAALLLYGAAARGQSELELFEADARLKQETTVASVRPATLRDSPGILTLLSREEILASGARDLLDVLQLVPGFAPAVDVEGAVDVGFRGVWGHEGKILLLLDGQEMNETLYSTLQLGHELPVDQIQSIEIIRGAGSARYGGNAELAVINVQTRTAQDLKGVSASVVYGQMAHGYGHRGISLAAGTSFDEGVSASVSGYFGQGNRSDGIYRDLLGNQASMTGGNSRLQPGYLNFAAEYKGLRLRAIYHRLELNTVDGYGDASPPARLEFISFFGELAYDWKLSDSLRITPELHYKRQLPWRDADKSSSLYYDKTAERYTGRVTAAWDATQDVNVAAGVDAYVDRARLNDSELVGSQTLFGTSTRVSYENVAAFSELGWRTPVANLLAGARFEHHSLVGDSFVPRLALTKVFDPVHFKLLYSRAFRAPGIENISLGGGNLTPERTTIVEAEAGMRVAEGVFATVNAYDLTLRDPIVYTVDPATNQEAYLNAGRTGSRGAEAELRLDGARGSLVIGYALYTTAGKNQVDLYRGPDPSRVLGLPSHKISARATLQIHPRLSLNGALAWFSRRDAALSVDADGNPVIGSLQAAALVDLLVRARDVGVKGLELSAGVHNLLDSDFRYAQPYNAGHAPLPGPGREFMVRLAYDLAVP
;
A
#
# COMPACT_ATOMS: atom_id res chain seq x y z
N MET A 1 1.43 24.86 -35.33
CA MET A 1 -0.06 24.92 -35.17
C MET A 1 -0.50 23.55 -34.66
N HIS A 2 -0.52 23.35 -33.33
CA HIS A 2 -1.10 22.16 -32.70
C HIS A 2 -2.35 22.59 -31.92
N ARG A 3 -3.51 22.17 -32.44
CA ARG A 3 -4.81 22.39 -31.79
C ARG A 3 -4.96 21.41 -30.61
N ASN A 4 -5.12 21.99 -29.43
CA ASN A 4 -5.50 21.29 -28.19
C ASN A 4 -6.83 20.57 -28.37
N ARG A 5 -6.81 19.23 -28.16
CA ARG A 5 -8.02 18.41 -28.01
C ARG A 5 -8.19 18.04 -26.52
N PHE A 6 -8.74 18.96 -25.74
CA PHE A 6 -9.21 18.71 -24.36
C PHE A 6 -10.74 18.86 -24.31
N ALA A 7 -11.49 17.95 -24.91
CA ALA A 7 -12.93 18.06 -24.92
C ALA A 7 -13.80 16.87 -24.42
N PRO A 8 -13.28 15.72 -23.93
CA PRO A 8 -14.20 14.65 -23.51
C PRO A 8 -14.56 14.63 -22.02
N LEU A 9 -13.74 15.20 -21.11
CA LEU A 9 -13.99 15.12 -19.65
C LEU A 9 -15.12 16.04 -19.18
N GLY A 10 -15.29 17.20 -19.80
CA GLY A 10 -16.38 18.14 -19.48
C GLY A 10 -17.79 17.63 -19.84
N VAL A 11 -17.89 16.78 -20.86
CA VAL A 11 -19.19 16.25 -21.33
C VAL A 11 -19.69 15.12 -20.41
N ALA A 12 -18.81 14.29 -19.84
CA ALA A 12 -19.18 13.23 -18.89
C ALA A 12 -19.67 13.82 -17.55
N ALA A 13 -19.02 14.89 -17.07
CA ALA A 13 -19.45 15.59 -15.85
C ALA A 13 -20.80 16.30 -16.05
N LEU A 14 -21.04 16.89 -17.23
CA LEU A 14 -22.32 17.55 -17.57
C LEU A 14 -23.45 16.55 -17.76
N LEU A 15 -23.19 15.34 -18.29
CA LEU A 15 -24.21 14.30 -18.44
C LEU A 15 -24.64 13.69 -17.10
N LEU A 16 -23.73 13.57 -16.14
CA LEU A 16 -24.04 13.14 -14.77
C LEU A 16 -24.83 14.22 -14.01
N TYR A 17 -24.51 15.49 -14.21
CA TYR A 17 -25.17 16.62 -13.54
C TYR A 17 -26.55 16.93 -14.11
N GLY A 18 -26.72 16.84 -15.42
CA GLY A 18 -28.02 17.08 -16.09
C GLY A 18 -29.10 16.02 -15.81
N ALA A 19 -28.70 14.81 -15.40
CA ALA A 19 -29.64 13.75 -15.02
C ALA A 19 -30.05 13.83 -13.52
N ALA A 20 -29.28 14.50 -12.68
CA ALA A 20 -29.54 14.64 -11.24
C ALA A 20 -30.71 15.61 -10.90
N ALA A 21 -31.14 16.45 -11.83
CA ALA A 21 -32.11 17.52 -11.55
C ALA A 21 -33.58 17.08 -11.50
N ARG A 22 -33.92 15.80 -11.69
CA ARG A 22 -35.29 15.31 -11.63
C ARG A 22 -35.38 13.94 -10.91
N GLY A 23 -35.75 13.98 -9.64
CA GLY A 23 -36.25 12.81 -8.90
C GLY A 23 -35.19 12.00 -8.16
N GLN A 24 -34.43 12.61 -7.29
CA GLN A 24 -33.63 11.88 -6.28
C GLN A 24 -34.55 11.33 -5.20
N SER A 25 -34.48 10.03 -4.92
CA SER A 25 -35.14 9.48 -3.74
C SER A 25 -34.32 9.80 -2.49
N GLU A 26 -35.00 10.07 -1.35
CA GLU A 26 -34.35 10.35 -0.04
C GLU A 26 -33.34 9.25 0.36
N LEU A 27 -33.49 8.04 -0.16
CA LEU A 27 -32.60 6.90 0.11
C LEU A 27 -31.19 7.05 -0.50
N GLU A 28 -31.09 7.65 -1.70
CA GLU A 28 -29.80 7.81 -2.42
C GLU A 28 -29.01 8.99 -1.88
N LEU A 29 -29.68 9.99 -1.35
CA LEU A 29 -29.11 11.09 -0.58
C LEU A 29 -28.47 10.59 0.73
N PHE A 30 -29.06 9.56 1.32
CA PHE A 30 -28.56 8.92 2.54
C PHE A 30 -27.19 8.24 2.32
N GLU A 31 -26.91 7.69 1.15
CA GLU A 31 -25.66 6.98 0.87
C GLU A 31 -24.44 7.92 0.69
N ALA A 32 -24.61 9.05 -0.01
CA ALA A 32 -23.54 10.03 -0.19
C ALA A 32 -23.13 10.68 1.16
N ASP A 33 -24.11 11.01 2.00
CA ASP A 33 -23.90 11.58 3.33
C ASP A 33 -23.42 10.51 4.34
N ALA A 34 -23.79 9.25 4.16
CA ALA A 34 -23.35 8.12 4.99
C ALA A 34 -21.83 7.87 4.84
N ARG A 35 -21.24 8.06 3.66
CA ARG A 35 -19.79 7.92 3.46
C ARG A 35 -18.98 9.00 4.19
N LEU A 36 -19.45 10.24 4.19
CA LEU A 36 -18.79 11.32 4.95
C LEU A 36 -18.90 11.10 6.47
N LYS A 37 -19.88 10.31 6.90
CA LYS A 37 -20.10 9.89 8.29
C LYS A 37 -19.45 8.55 8.63
N GLN A 38 -18.86 7.85 7.64
CA GLN A 38 -18.14 6.60 7.89
C GLN A 38 -17.01 6.86 8.87
N GLU A 39 -17.00 6.12 9.97
CA GLU A 39 -15.99 6.23 11.00
C GLU A 39 -14.88 5.22 10.79
N THR A 40 -13.66 5.61 11.13
CA THR A 40 -12.47 4.77 11.12
C THR A 40 -11.63 5.02 12.36
N THR A 41 -10.91 4.01 12.79
CA THR A 41 -9.93 4.08 13.88
C THR A 41 -8.49 4.08 13.38
N VAL A 42 -8.26 4.07 12.06
CA VAL A 42 -6.90 3.94 11.50
C VAL A 42 -5.97 5.09 11.92
N ALA A 43 -6.48 6.32 12.05
CA ALA A 43 -5.69 7.50 12.42
C ALA A 43 -5.77 7.90 13.91
N SER A 44 -6.64 7.30 14.69
CA SER A 44 -6.80 7.55 16.14
C SER A 44 -7.45 6.36 16.82
N VAL A 45 -7.25 6.22 18.13
CA VAL A 45 -7.86 5.11 18.89
C VAL A 45 -9.39 5.26 18.97
N ARG A 46 -9.88 6.50 19.05
CA ARG A 46 -11.32 6.77 18.99
C ARG A 46 -11.78 6.85 17.53
N PRO A 47 -12.92 6.21 17.19
CA PRO A 47 -13.50 6.36 15.86
C PRO A 47 -13.74 7.83 15.49
N ALA A 48 -13.39 8.20 14.28
CA ALA A 48 -13.60 9.54 13.73
C ALA A 48 -14.05 9.45 12.28
N THR A 49 -14.90 10.38 11.85
CA THR A 49 -15.29 10.50 10.45
C THR A 49 -14.13 10.98 9.59
N LEU A 50 -14.19 10.80 8.29
CA LEU A 50 -13.16 11.32 7.37
C LEU A 50 -12.86 12.80 7.59
N ARG A 51 -13.91 13.62 7.87
CA ARG A 51 -13.79 15.07 8.07
C ARG A 51 -13.15 15.45 9.41
N ASP A 52 -13.44 14.68 10.48
CA ASP A 52 -12.91 14.92 11.82
C ASP A 52 -11.61 14.20 12.12
N SER A 53 -11.24 13.20 11.31
CA SER A 53 -10.07 12.39 11.55
C SER A 53 -8.78 13.23 11.59
N PRO A 54 -7.90 12.93 12.57
CA PRO A 54 -6.61 13.62 12.71
C PRO A 54 -5.54 13.12 11.72
N GLY A 55 -5.93 12.83 10.49
CA GLY A 55 -5.06 12.40 9.41
C GLY A 55 -5.66 12.68 8.04
N ILE A 56 -4.84 12.65 7.00
CA ILE A 56 -5.29 12.68 5.62
C ILE A 56 -5.61 11.24 5.22
N LEU A 57 -6.89 10.94 5.01
CA LEU A 57 -7.36 9.57 4.83
C LEU A 57 -7.94 9.33 3.44
N THR A 58 -7.75 8.09 2.96
CA THR A 58 -8.52 7.51 1.87
C THR A 58 -9.18 6.23 2.40
N LEU A 59 -10.49 6.13 2.28
CA LEU A 59 -11.26 4.93 2.58
C LEU A 59 -11.84 4.38 1.29
N LEU A 60 -11.64 3.09 1.04
CA LEU A 60 -12.13 2.37 -0.11
C LEU A 60 -12.97 1.19 0.37
N SER A 61 -14.25 1.20 0.04
CA SER A 61 -15.15 0.08 0.33
C SER A 61 -14.94 -1.06 -0.69
N ARG A 62 -15.39 -2.26 -0.32
CA ARG A 62 -15.40 -3.42 -1.23
C ARG A 62 -16.04 -3.09 -2.58
N GLU A 63 -17.16 -2.39 -2.57
CA GLU A 63 -17.89 -2.03 -3.79
C GLU A 63 -17.05 -1.11 -4.69
N GLU A 64 -16.40 -0.09 -4.13
CA GLU A 64 -15.52 0.81 -4.87
C GLU A 64 -14.29 0.08 -5.42
N ILE A 65 -13.71 -0.84 -4.65
CA ILE A 65 -12.57 -1.65 -5.07
C ILE A 65 -12.96 -2.55 -6.26
N LEU A 66 -14.05 -3.31 -6.14
CA LEU A 66 -14.52 -4.18 -7.22
C LEU A 66 -15.01 -3.39 -8.44
N ALA A 67 -15.61 -2.21 -8.24
CA ALA A 67 -16.05 -1.34 -9.32
C ALA A 67 -14.89 -0.68 -10.06
N SER A 68 -13.73 -0.45 -9.41
CA SER A 68 -12.56 0.09 -10.08
C SER A 68 -11.95 -0.85 -11.13
N GLY A 69 -12.30 -2.13 -11.08
CA GLY A 69 -11.71 -3.16 -11.92
C GLY A 69 -10.30 -3.58 -11.50
N ALA A 70 -9.79 -3.05 -10.37
CA ALA A 70 -8.49 -3.44 -9.84
C ALA A 70 -8.40 -4.95 -9.65
N ARG A 71 -7.25 -5.53 -9.95
CA ARG A 71 -6.96 -6.96 -9.84
C ARG A 71 -6.38 -7.30 -8.47
N ASP A 72 -5.55 -6.39 -7.94
CA ASP A 72 -4.81 -6.51 -6.70
C ASP A 72 -4.64 -5.16 -5.98
N LEU A 73 -3.90 -5.17 -4.88
CA LEU A 73 -3.64 -3.97 -4.09
C LEU A 73 -2.85 -2.91 -4.87
N LEU A 74 -1.91 -3.30 -5.74
CA LEU A 74 -1.11 -2.35 -6.51
C LEU A 74 -1.98 -1.52 -7.46
N ASP A 75 -2.92 -2.16 -8.15
CA ASP A 75 -3.87 -1.46 -9.03
C ASP A 75 -4.73 -0.46 -8.23
N VAL A 76 -5.17 -0.85 -7.02
CA VAL A 76 -5.92 0.06 -6.12
C VAL A 76 -5.07 1.28 -5.73
N LEU A 77 -3.80 1.09 -5.35
CA LEU A 77 -2.90 2.17 -4.95
C LEU A 77 -2.59 3.14 -6.10
N GLN A 78 -2.59 2.65 -7.34
CA GLN A 78 -2.46 3.53 -8.51
C GLN A 78 -3.63 4.53 -8.64
N LEU A 79 -4.78 4.26 -8.04
CA LEU A 79 -5.95 5.14 -8.05
C LEU A 79 -5.99 6.10 -6.84
N VAL A 80 -5.06 5.99 -5.89
CA VAL A 80 -4.96 6.87 -4.72
C VAL A 80 -3.95 7.99 -4.98
N PRO A 81 -4.28 9.27 -4.70
CA PRO A 81 -3.35 10.38 -4.85
C PRO A 81 -2.02 10.14 -4.10
N GLY A 82 -0.91 10.58 -4.69
CA GLY A 82 0.43 10.51 -4.10
C GLY A 82 1.19 9.21 -4.32
N PHE A 83 0.54 8.06 -4.56
CA PHE A 83 1.20 6.78 -4.83
C PHE A 83 1.57 6.65 -6.32
N ALA A 84 2.76 6.13 -6.59
CA ALA A 84 3.22 5.82 -7.95
C ALA A 84 4.03 4.52 -7.94
N PRO A 85 3.72 3.54 -8.82
CA PRO A 85 4.45 2.29 -8.88
C PRO A 85 5.86 2.50 -9.45
N ALA A 86 6.81 1.75 -8.92
CA ALA A 86 8.21 1.76 -9.31
C ALA A 86 8.83 0.37 -9.06
N VAL A 87 10.09 0.18 -9.39
CA VAL A 87 10.79 -1.08 -9.24
C VAL A 87 12.09 -0.89 -8.46
N ASP A 88 12.49 -1.88 -7.70
CA ASP A 88 13.79 -1.91 -7.03
C ASP A 88 14.90 -2.50 -7.94
N VAL A 89 16.11 -2.67 -7.40
CA VAL A 89 17.24 -3.22 -8.13
C VAL A 89 17.06 -4.71 -8.46
N GLU A 90 16.28 -5.45 -7.69
CA GLU A 90 16.02 -6.88 -7.89
C GLU A 90 14.75 -7.17 -8.70
N GLY A 91 14.14 -6.13 -9.30
CA GLY A 91 12.93 -6.27 -10.10
C GLY A 91 11.64 -6.40 -9.28
N ALA A 92 11.68 -6.15 -7.99
CA ALA A 92 10.47 -6.11 -7.16
C ALA A 92 9.67 -4.83 -7.40
N VAL A 93 8.36 -4.99 -7.65
CA VAL A 93 7.45 -3.86 -7.86
C VAL A 93 6.85 -3.43 -6.53
N ASP A 94 7.04 -2.17 -6.20
CA ASP A 94 6.50 -1.49 -5.04
C ASP A 94 6.07 -0.06 -5.42
N VAL A 95 5.78 0.79 -4.46
CA VAL A 95 5.29 2.15 -4.69
C VAL A 95 6.17 3.21 -4.05
N GLY A 96 6.33 4.33 -4.74
CA GLY A 96 6.75 5.59 -4.14
C GLY A 96 5.53 6.38 -3.68
N PHE A 97 5.73 7.24 -2.68
CA PHE A 97 4.69 8.11 -2.16
C PHE A 97 5.21 9.55 -2.04
N ARG A 98 4.47 10.51 -2.62
CA ARG A 98 4.80 11.95 -2.56
C ARG A 98 6.25 12.26 -2.99
N GLY A 99 6.75 11.57 -4.00
CA GLY A 99 8.12 11.77 -4.51
C GLY A 99 9.22 11.16 -3.63
N VAL A 100 8.90 10.24 -2.72
CA VAL A 100 9.86 9.45 -1.95
C VAL A 100 9.64 7.98 -2.25
N TRP A 101 10.73 7.23 -2.47
CA TRP A 101 10.66 5.78 -2.66
C TRP A 101 10.23 5.10 -1.36
N GLY A 102 9.12 4.33 -1.42
CA GLY A 102 8.44 3.77 -0.26
C GLY A 102 8.91 2.39 0.18
N HIS A 103 9.70 1.73 -0.65
CA HIS A 103 10.28 0.42 -0.38
C HIS A 103 11.10 0.39 0.93
N GLU A 104 11.37 -0.77 1.45
CA GLU A 104 12.19 -0.95 2.66
C GLU A 104 11.66 -0.23 3.91
N GLY A 105 10.39 -0.45 4.25
CA GLY A 105 9.83 -0.06 5.55
C GLY A 105 9.45 1.41 5.71
N LYS A 106 9.30 2.16 4.62
CA LYS A 106 8.77 3.53 4.70
C LYS A 106 7.23 3.59 4.63
N ILE A 107 6.62 2.53 4.13
CA ILE A 107 5.17 2.35 4.07
C ILE A 107 4.80 1.09 4.84
N LEU A 108 3.91 1.23 5.80
CA LEU A 108 3.39 0.09 6.56
C LEU A 108 2.18 -0.50 5.84
N LEU A 109 2.25 -1.79 5.52
CA LEU A 109 1.12 -2.57 5.06
C LEU A 109 0.61 -3.47 6.18
N LEU A 110 -0.66 -3.30 6.54
CA LEU A 110 -1.38 -4.15 7.46
C LEU A 110 -2.42 -4.98 6.71
N LEU A 111 -2.45 -6.28 6.98
CA LEU A 111 -3.53 -7.18 6.58
C LEU A 111 -4.23 -7.68 7.85
N ASP A 112 -5.45 -7.22 8.08
CA ASP A 112 -6.22 -7.51 9.29
C ASP A 112 -5.42 -7.25 10.59
N GLY A 113 -4.65 -6.16 10.62
CA GLY A 113 -3.81 -5.77 11.74
C GLY A 113 -2.41 -6.40 11.78
N GLN A 114 -2.12 -7.40 10.92
CA GLN A 114 -0.81 -8.02 10.84
C GLN A 114 0.12 -7.24 9.90
N GLU A 115 1.32 -6.89 10.38
CA GLU A 115 2.34 -6.20 9.60
C GLU A 115 2.93 -7.13 8.52
N MET A 116 2.68 -6.81 7.26
CA MET A 116 3.11 -7.59 6.10
C MET A 116 4.54 -7.32 5.68
N ASN A 117 5.09 -6.14 5.98
CA ASN A 117 6.50 -5.82 5.69
C ASN A 117 7.41 -6.95 6.19
N GLU A 118 8.31 -7.43 5.35
CA GLU A 118 9.20 -8.51 5.77
C GLU A 118 10.28 -7.98 6.75
N THR A 119 10.88 -8.85 7.54
CA THR A 119 11.68 -8.46 8.72
C THR A 119 13.17 -8.24 8.38
N LEU A 120 13.69 -8.75 7.24
CA LEU A 120 15.10 -8.64 6.89
C LEU A 120 15.46 -7.28 6.33
N TYR A 121 14.77 -6.83 5.27
CA TYR A 121 14.94 -5.52 4.65
C TYR A 121 13.77 -4.57 4.92
N SER A 122 12.69 -5.06 5.53
CA SER A 122 11.41 -4.35 5.72
C SER A 122 10.66 -4.05 4.41
N THR A 123 10.96 -4.77 3.33
CA THR A 123 10.39 -4.55 2.01
C THR A 123 8.94 -5.03 1.90
N LEU A 124 8.27 -4.58 0.84
CA LEU A 124 6.97 -5.07 0.39
C LEU A 124 7.10 -5.62 -1.04
N GLN A 125 6.22 -6.55 -1.37
CA GLN A 125 6.04 -7.06 -2.73
C GLN A 125 4.58 -6.86 -3.10
N LEU A 126 4.28 -5.90 -3.96
CA LEU A 126 2.89 -5.52 -4.24
C LEU A 126 2.34 -6.07 -5.55
N GLY A 127 3.19 -6.57 -6.44
CA GLY A 127 2.74 -7.07 -7.74
C GLY A 127 1.95 -8.37 -7.62
N HIS A 128 0.68 -8.37 -8.06
CA HIS A 128 -0.28 -9.49 -8.03
C HIS A 128 -0.55 -10.08 -6.63
N GLU A 129 -0.11 -9.39 -5.60
CA GLU A 129 -0.33 -9.77 -4.21
C GLU A 129 -1.63 -9.16 -3.68
N LEU A 130 -2.28 -9.84 -2.73
CA LEU A 130 -3.55 -9.42 -2.14
C LEU A 130 -4.64 -9.13 -3.18
N PRO A 131 -5.19 -10.18 -3.82
CA PRO A 131 -6.26 -10.03 -4.80
C PRO A 131 -7.51 -9.43 -4.15
N VAL A 132 -8.19 -8.57 -4.90
CA VAL A 132 -9.31 -7.76 -4.38
C VAL A 132 -10.53 -8.57 -3.92
N ASP A 133 -10.66 -9.82 -4.33
CA ASP A 133 -11.82 -10.66 -4.02
C ASP A 133 -12.07 -10.87 -2.52
N GLN A 134 -11.01 -10.88 -1.73
CA GLN A 134 -11.09 -11.09 -0.28
C GLN A 134 -11.14 -9.80 0.52
N ILE A 135 -10.90 -8.66 -0.12
CA ILE A 135 -10.82 -7.37 0.56
C ILE A 135 -12.23 -6.84 0.84
N GLN A 136 -12.48 -6.47 2.09
CA GLN A 136 -13.69 -5.78 2.54
C GLN A 136 -13.54 -4.27 2.47
N SER A 137 -12.37 -3.76 2.90
CA SER A 137 -12.06 -2.34 2.84
C SER A 137 -10.55 -2.10 2.85
N ILE A 138 -10.15 -0.96 2.35
CA ILE A 138 -8.79 -0.45 2.47
C ILE A 138 -8.86 0.94 3.08
N GLU A 139 -8.15 1.14 4.18
CA GLU A 139 -8.02 2.42 4.86
C GLU A 139 -6.57 2.87 4.74
N ILE A 140 -6.34 4.06 4.21
CA ILE A 140 -5.00 4.57 3.96
C ILE A 140 -4.79 5.87 4.70
N ILE A 141 -3.78 5.93 5.60
CA ILE A 141 -3.23 7.19 6.09
C ILE A 141 -2.21 7.68 5.07
N ARG A 142 -2.49 8.80 4.42
CA ARG A 142 -1.57 9.49 3.51
C ARG A 142 -0.71 10.46 4.32
N GLY A 143 0.31 9.95 5.00
CA GLY A 143 1.17 10.68 5.94
C GLY A 143 1.73 9.79 7.03
N ALA A 144 2.52 10.37 7.94
CA ALA A 144 3.20 9.66 9.00
C ALA A 144 2.24 8.98 10.00
N GLY A 145 2.47 7.70 10.24
CA GLY A 145 1.75 6.88 11.21
C GLY A 145 2.58 6.40 12.41
N SER A 146 3.89 6.72 12.45
CA SER A 146 4.85 6.11 13.40
C SER A 146 4.51 6.35 14.88
N ALA A 147 3.87 7.46 15.23
CA ALA A 147 3.47 7.71 16.62
C ALA A 147 2.50 6.63 17.16
N ARG A 148 1.75 5.97 16.28
CA ARG A 148 0.83 4.89 16.65
C ARG A 148 1.38 3.50 16.30
N TYR A 149 1.94 3.36 15.10
CA TYR A 149 2.28 2.06 14.52
C TYR A 149 3.76 1.69 14.63
N GLY A 150 4.65 2.66 14.95
CA GLY A 150 6.09 2.40 15.02
C GLY A 150 6.83 2.59 13.70
N GLY A 151 7.97 1.94 13.55
CA GLY A 151 9.00 2.26 12.58
C GLY A 151 8.64 2.17 11.11
N ASN A 152 7.80 1.24 10.68
CA ASN A 152 7.50 1.05 9.25
C ASN A 152 6.40 2.00 8.72
N ALA A 153 5.85 2.89 9.56
CA ALA A 153 4.79 3.83 9.22
C ALA A 153 5.33 5.25 8.96
N GLU A 154 6.41 5.38 8.20
CA GLU A 154 7.11 6.65 8.00
C GLU A 154 6.37 7.59 7.04
N LEU A 155 5.91 7.10 5.89
CA LEU A 155 5.27 7.88 4.84
C LEU A 155 3.77 7.66 4.74
N ALA A 156 3.33 6.41 4.90
CA ALA A 156 1.93 6.02 4.82
C ALA A 156 1.65 4.75 5.63
N VAL A 157 0.37 4.54 5.97
CA VAL A 157 -0.15 3.27 6.49
C VAL A 157 -1.26 2.80 5.57
N ILE A 158 -1.17 1.58 5.10
CA ILE A 158 -2.19 0.91 4.29
C ILE A 158 -2.76 -0.22 5.14
N ASN A 159 -4.02 -0.10 5.57
CA ASN A 159 -4.71 -1.10 6.37
C ASN A 159 -5.75 -1.80 5.49
N VAL A 160 -5.44 -3.03 5.10
CA VAL A 160 -6.32 -3.90 4.33
C VAL A 160 -7.11 -4.77 5.31
N GLN A 161 -8.42 -4.71 5.23
CA GLN A 161 -9.33 -5.54 6.01
C GLN A 161 -9.98 -6.57 5.10
N THR A 162 -9.90 -7.86 5.46
CA THR A 162 -10.59 -8.92 4.75
C THR A 162 -12.02 -9.10 5.26
N ARG A 163 -12.83 -9.85 4.51
CA ARG A 163 -14.24 -10.14 4.88
C ARG A 163 -14.28 -10.95 6.18
N THR A 164 -15.02 -10.46 7.14
CA THR A 164 -15.27 -11.14 8.43
C THR A 164 -16.39 -12.18 8.32
N ALA A 165 -16.60 -12.95 9.39
CA ALA A 165 -17.74 -13.87 9.49
C ALA A 165 -19.09 -13.17 9.29
N GLN A 166 -19.22 -11.91 9.81
CA GLN A 166 -20.44 -11.10 9.69
C GLN A 166 -20.66 -10.59 8.26
N ASP A 167 -19.58 -10.32 7.50
CA ASP A 167 -19.68 -9.92 6.10
C ASP A 167 -20.01 -11.08 5.18
N LEU A 168 -19.54 -12.29 5.49
CA LEU A 168 -19.73 -13.50 4.70
C LEU A 168 -21.12 -14.11 4.92
N LYS A 169 -21.49 -14.37 6.17
CA LYS A 169 -22.76 -15.06 6.55
C LYS A 169 -23.07 -16.25 5.67
N GLY A 170 -22.05 -17.08 5.38
CA GLY A 170 -22.16 -18.20 4.45
C GLY A 170 -20.87 -18.46 3.69
N VAL A 171 -20.97 -18.76 2.41
CA VAL A 171 -19.85 -19.12 1.54
C VAL A 171 -19.75 -18.18 0.36
N SER A 172 -18.54 -17.79 0.02
CA SER A 172 -18.20 -16.99 -1.16
C SER A 172 -17.17 -17.72 -1.99
N ALA A 173 -17.36 -17.76 -3.30
CA ALA A 173 -16.39 -18.29 -4.24
C ALA A 173 -16.25 -17.37 -5.44
N SER A 174 -15.04 -17.20 -5.97
CA SER A 174 -14.82 -16.50 -7.23
C SER A 174 -13.70 -17.14 -8.05
N VAL A 175 -13.80 -16.98 -9.35
CA VAL A 175 -12.75 -17.34 -10.32
C VAL A 175 -12.52 -16.15 -11.23
N VAL A 176 -11.27 -15.91 -11.57
CA VAL A 176 -10.84 -14.84 -12.48
C VAL A 176 -9.91 -15.41 -13.55
N TYR A 177 -10.03 -14.90 -14.76
CA TYR A 177 -9.13 -15.17 -15.86
C TYR A 177 -8.90 -13.92 -16.68
N GLY A 178 -7.64 -13.58 -16.93
CA GLY A 178 -7.20 -12.45 -17.76
C GLY A 178 -6.23 -12.93 -18.83
N GLN A 179 -6.38 -12.39 -20.04
CA GLN A 179 -5.59 -12.73 -21.23
C GLN A 179 -4.95 -11.48 -21.81
N MET A 180 -3.62 -11.44 -21.87
CA MET A 180 -2.81 -10.49 -22.63
C MET A 180 -2.55 -11.02 -24.04
N ALA A 181 -1.88 -10.24 -24.87
CA ALA A 181 -1.62 -10.61 -26.27
C ALA A 181 -0.78 -11.90 -26.42
N HIS A 182 0.22 -12.10 -25.56
CA HIS A 182 1.18 -13.19 -25.67
C HIS A 182 1.13 -14.20 -24.51
N GLY A 183 0.08 -14.17 -23.67
CA GLY A 183 -0.09 -15.07 -22.54
C GLY A 183 -1.22 -14.66 -21.61
N TYR A 184 -1.49 -15.47 -20.59
CA TYR A 184 -2.42 -15.03 -19.53
C TYR A 184 -1.75 -13.95 -18.67
N GLY A 185 -2.53 -12.93 -18.30
CA GLY A 185 -2.08 -11.91 -17.36
C GLY A 185 -2.37 -12.33 -15.93
N HIS A 186 -3.62 -12.73 -15.67
CA HIS A 186 -4.10 -13.01 -14.32
C HIS A 186 -5.10 -14.15 -14.31
N ARG A 187 -4.95 -15.10 -13.39
CA ARG A 187 -5.95 -16.14 -13.15
C ARG A 187 -5.90 -16.61 -11.70
N GLY A 188 -7.05 -16.93 -11.13
CA GLY A 188 -7.09 -17.37 -9.73
C GLY A 188 -8.45 -17.81 -9.27
N ILE A 189 -8.45 -18.40 -8.09
CA ILE A 189 -9.63 -18.87 -7.36
C ILE A 189 -9.56 -18.31 -5.96
N SER A 190 -10.67 -17.69 -5.52
CA SER A 190 -10.89 -17.23 -4.15
C SER A 190 -12.03 -18.03 -3.52
N LEU A 191 -11.83 -18.46 -2.28
CA LEU A 191 -12.84 -19.11 -1.47
C LEU A 191 -12.90 -18.47 -0.09
N ALA A 192 -14.09 -18.26 0.44
CA ALA A 192 -14.27 -17.80 1.81
C ALA A 192 -15.53 -18.42 2.42
N ALA A 193 -15.49 -18.65 3.71
CA ALA A 193 -16.66 -19.06 4.49
C ALA A 193 -16.63 -18.37 5.86
N GLY A 194 -17.80 -17.98 6.37
CA GLY A 194 -17.91 -17.35 7.67
C GLY A 194 -19.28 -17.55 8.29
N THR A 195 -19.30 -17.71 9.60
CA THR A 195 -20.52 -17.88 10.38
C THR A 195 -20.40 -17.22 11.75
N SER A 196 -21.52 -16.79 12.28
CA SER A 196 -21.65 -16.27 13.65
C SER A 196 -22.74 -17.05 14.37
N PHE A 197 -22.45 -17.47 15.58
CA PHE A 197 -23.37 -18.24 16.44
C PHE A 197 -23.93 -17.33 17.54
N ASP A 198 -25.12 -17.67 18.04
CA ASP A 198 -25.86 -16.88 19.04
C ASP A 198 -25.10 -16.65 20.36
N GLU A 199 -24.16 -17.51 20.70
CA GLU A 199 -23.34 -17.40 21.93
C GLU A 199 -22.19 -16.41 21.84
N GLY A 200 -22.10 -15.59 20.78
CA GLY A 200 -21.02 -14.63 20.54
C GLY A 200 -19.74 -15.25 20.02
N VAL A 201 -19.83 -16.45 19.42
CA VAL A 201 -18.76 -17.07 18.67
C VAL A 201 -18.90 -16.69 17.20
N SER A 202 -17.82 -16.21 16.59
CA SER A 202 -17.76 -16.05 15.14
C SER A 202 -16.47 -16.65 14.58
N ALA A 203 -16.53 -17.22 13.38
CA ALA A 203 -15.36 -17.77 12.71
C ALA A 203 -15.44 -17.55 11.21
N SER A 204 -14.30 -17.28 10.61
CA SER A 204 -14.15 -17.18 9.15
C SER A 204 -12.86 -17.83 8.69
N VAL A 205 -12.90 -18.32 7.46
CA VAL A 205 -11.74 -18.80 6.73
C VAL A 205 -11.81 -18.27 5.30
N SER A 206 -10.70 -17.80 4.78
CA SER A 206 -10.60 -17.39 3.39
C SER A 206 -9.26 -17.81 2.79
N GLY A 207 -9.25 -18.05 1.49
CA GLY A 207 -8.06 -18.41 0.76
C GLY A 207 -8.11 -17.95 -0.68
N TYR A 208 -6.94 -17.72 -1.23
CA TYR A 208 -6.70 -17.38 -2.63
C TYR A 208 -5.52 -18.19 -3.17
N PHE A 209 -5.68 -18.68 -4.39
CA PHE A 209 -4.62 -19.31 -5.15
C PHE A 209 -4.64 -18.75 -6.57
N GLY A 210 -3.56 -18.15 -6.99
CA GLY A 210 -3.47 -17.46 -8.27
C GLY A 210 -2.20 -17.73 -9.03
N GLN A 211 -2.23 -17.35 -10.29
CA GLN A 211 -1.07 -17.26 -11.16
C GLN A 211 -1.24 -16.02 -12.05
N GLY A 212 -0.14 -15.35 -12.33
CA GLY A 212 -0.11 -14.22 -13.24
C GLY A 212 1.22 -14.15 -14.00
N ASN A 213 1.29 -13.25 -14.96
CA ASN A 213 2.53 -12.79 -15.55
C ASN A 213 2.57 -11.27 -15.40
N ARG A 214 3.70 -10.75 -14.93
CA ARG A 214 3.89 -9.31 -14.74
C ARG A 214 3.73 -8.54 -16.04
N SER A 215 4.24 -9.12 -17.13
CA SER A 215 4.21 -8.52 -18.47
C SER A 215 4.26 -9.61 -19.53
N ASP A 216 3.85 -9.29 -20.73
CA ASP A 216 4.06 -10.09 -21.94
C ASP A 216 5.03 -9.41 -22.93
N GLY A 217 5.73 -8.35 -22.49
CA GLY A 217 6.68 -7.58 -23.26
C GLY A 217 8.10 -8.17 -23.25
N ILE A 218 9.05 -7.31 -23.60
CA ILE A 218 10.49 -7.61 -23.60
C ILE A 218 11.18 -6.67 -22.65
N TYR A 219 11.90 -7.22 -21.66
CA TYR A 219 12.83 -6.48 -20.83
C TYR A 219 14.12 -6.25 -21.63
N ARG A 220 14.65 -5.04 -21.57
CA ARG A 220 15.95 -4.68 -22.13
C ARG A 220 16.78 -4.03 -21.03
N ASP A 221 17.92 -4.64 -20.68
CA ASP A 221 18.83 -4.11 -19.68
C ASP A 221 19.59 -2.87 -20.16
N LEU A 222 20.39 -2.28 -19.29
CA LEU A 222 21.17 -1.08 -19.59
C LEU A 222 22.28 -1.31 -20.61
N LEU A 223 22.74 -2.55 -20.80
CA LEU A 223 23.73 -2.96 -21.79
C LEU A 223 23.12 -3.28 -23.15
N GLY A 224 21.76 -3.33 -23.22
CA GLY A 224 21.02 -3.64 -24.45
C GLY A 224 20.68 -5.11 -24.63
N ASN A 225 21.05 -6.00 -23.68
CA ASN A 225 20.62 -7.39 -23.71
C ASN A 225 19.12 -7.48 -23.48
N GLN A 226 18.50 -8.54 -23.96
CA GLN A 226 17.04 -8.69 -23.93
C GLN A 226 16.63 -10.01 -23.29
N ALA A 227 15.57 -9.95 -22.47
CA ALA A 227 14.88 -11.12 -21.95
C ALA A 227 13.37 -10.99 -22.24
N SER A 228 12.78 -12.07 -22.77
CA SER A 228 11.33 -12.12 -22.94
C SER A 228 10.65 -12.32 -21.59
N MET A 229 9.60 -11.54 -21.32
CA MET A 229 8.79 -11.70 -20.11
C MET A 229 7.73 -12.82 -20.27
N THR A 230 7.61 -13.44 -21.45
CA THR A 230 6.68 -14.54 -21.72
C THR A 230 7.26 -15.90 -21.32
N GLY A 231 6.51 -16.99 -21.53
CA GLY A 231 6.95 -18.34 -21.25
C GLY A 231 7.13 -18.68 -19.77
N GLY A 232 6.61 -17.86 -18.89
CA GLY A 232 6.73 -18.02 -17.44
C GLY A 232 7.90 -17.28 -16.81
N ASN A 233 8.65 -16.50 -17.58
CA ASN A 233 9.81 -15.73 -17.12
C ASN A 233 9.45 -14.55 -16.19
N SER A 234 8.21 -14.08 -16.24
CA SER A 234 7.68 -13.05 -15.32
C SER A 234 6.50 -13.59 -14.49
N ARG A 235 6.47 -14.90 -14.25
CA ARG A 235 5.38 -15.56 -13.53
C ARG A 235 5.32 -15.09 -12.09
N LEU A 236 4.09 -14.91 -11.63
CA LEU A 236 3.74 -14.59 -10.25
C LEU A 236 2.71 -15.61 -9.76
N GLN A 237 2.92 -16.17 -8.58
CA GLN A 237 2.04 -17.21 -8.01
C GLN A 237 1.72 -16.84 -6.56
N PRO A 238 0.79 -15.89 -6.34
CA PRO A 238 0.33 -15.55 -5.01
C PRO A 238 -0.60 -16.61 -4.45
N GLY A 239 -0.50 -16.85 -3.15
CA GLY A 239 -1.42 -17.69 -2.41
C GLY A 239 -1.47 -17.28 -0.96
N TYR A 240 -2.65 -17.27 -0.36
CA TYR A 240 -2.79 -17.10 1.06
C TYR A 240 -3.97 -17.88 1.64
N LEU A 241 -3.87 -18.16 2.93
CA LEU A 241 -4.96 -18.67 3.77
C LEU A 241 -5.05 -17.76 4.99
N ASN A 242 -6.25 -17.36 5.35
CA ASN A 242 -6.53 -16.52 6.51
C ASN A 242 -7.66 -17.18 7.32
N PHE A 243 -7.39 -17.45 8.58
CA PHE A 243 -8.35 -17.94 9.55
C PHE A 243 -8.52 -16.90 10.65
N ALA A 244 -9.75 -16.62 11.04
CA ALA A 244 -10.07 -15.77 12.17
C ALA A 244 -11.20 -16.37 13.00
N ALA A 245 -11.11 -16.26 14.32
CA ALA A 245 -12.15 -16.65 15.27
C ALA A 245 -12.24 -15.61 16.40
N GLU A 246 -13.47 -15.35 16.83
CA GLU A 246 -13.75 -14.47 17.96
C GLU A 246 -14.71 -15.12 18.94
N TYR A 247 -14.46 -14.91 20.24
CA TYR A 247 -15.36 -15.34 21.33
C TYR A 247 -15.29 -14.37 22.50
N LYS A 248 -16.37 -13.65 22.76
CA LYS A 248 -16.51 -12.75 23.93
C LYS A 248 -15.29 -11.84 24.16
N GLY A 249 -14.80 -11.22 23.09
CA GLY A 249 -13.63 -10.32 23.13
C GLY A 249 -12.28 -11.00 22.91
N LEU A 250 -12.21 -12.33 22.98
CA LEU A 250 -11.01 -13.08 22.60
C LEU A 250 -10.97 -13.17 21.08
N ARG A 251 -9.84 -12.80 20.46
CA ARG A 251 -9.58 -12.89 19.02
C ARG A 251 -8.39 -13.80 18.77
N LEU A 252 -8.55 -14.69 17.82
CA LEU A 252 -7.50 -15.56 17.29
C LEU A 252 -7.43 -15.39 15.78
N ARG A 253 -6.22 -15.20 15.24
CA ARG A 253 -5.99 -15.14 13.80
C ARG A 253 -4.74 -15.92 13.42
N ALA A 254 -4.81 -16.57 12.25
CA ALA A 254 -3.67 -17.19 11.63
C ALA A 254 -3.68 -16.91 10.13
N ILE A 255 -2.58 -16.39 9.59
CA ILE A 255 -2.41 -16.11 8.15
C ILE A 255 -1.19 -16.88 7.66
N TYR A 256 -1.35 -17.65 6.61
CA TYR A 256 -0.27 -18.21 5.81
C TYR A 256 -0.28 -17.50 4.46
N HIS A 257 0.86 -16.94 4.08
CA HIS A 257 1.02 -16.20 2.85
C HIS A 257 2.23 -16.73 2.08
N ARG A 258 2.09 -16.90 0.77
CA ARG A 258 3.18 -17.29 -0.12
C ARG A 258 3.05 -16.54 -1.44
N LEU A 259 4.14 -15.91 -1.85
CA LEU A 259 4.32 -15.41 -3.20
C LEU A 259 5.55 -16.11 -3.80
N GLU A 260 5.39 -16.69 -4.98
CA GLU A 260 6.47 -17.16 -5.81
C GLU A 260 6.52 -16.30 -7.06
N LEU A 261 7.68 -15.81 -7.41
CA LEU A 261 7.88 -15.03 -8.62
C LEU A 261 9.09 -15.53 -9.41
N ASN A 262 8.99 -15.48 -10.74
CA ASN A 262 10.14 -15.63 -11.61
C ASN A 262 10.61 -14.23 -12.06
N THR A 263 11.91 -14.03 -12.05
CA THR A 263 12.56 -12.81 -12.50
C THR A 263 13.61 -13.13 -13.57
N VAL A 264 13.75 -12.24 -14.54
CA VAL A 264 14.79 -12.27 -15.60
C VAL A 264 15.58 -10.97 -15.63
N ASP A 265 15.41 -10.16 -14.60
CA ASP A 265 15.90 -8.79 -14.47
C ASP A 265 16.61 -8.56 -13.11
N GLY A 266 17.03 -9.63 -12.43
CA GLY A 266 17.73 -9.54 -11.15
C GLY A 266 18.99 -8.69 -11.23
N TYR A 267 19.13 -7.72 -10.31
CA TYR A 267 20.17 -6.69 -10.31
C TYR A 267 20.24 -5.88 -11.62
N GLY A 268 19.11 -5.78 -12.35
CA GLY A 268 19.01 -5.01 -13.56
C GLY A 268 19.53 -5.69 -14.83
N ASP A 269 20.16 -6.83 -14.74
CA ASP A 269 20.70 -7.56 -15.89
C ASP A 269 19.68 -8.51 -16.51
N ALA A 270 19.61 -8.55 -17.84
CA ALA A 270 18.85 -9.57 -18.55
C ALA A 270 19.52 -10.93 -18.37
N SER A 271 18.96 -11.78 -17.51
CA SER A 271 19.55 -13.04 -17.06
C SER A 271 18.61 -14.23 -17.28
N PRO A 272 19.10 -15.47 -17.19
CA PRO A 272 18.23 -16.63 -17.11
C PRO A 272 17.25 -16.50 -15.95
N PRO A 273 16.02 -17.08 -16.07
CA PRO A 273 15.01 -16.96 -15.03
C PRO A 273 15.49 -17.51 -13.69
N ALA A 274 15.43 -16.69 -12.64
CA ALA A 274 15.56 -17.11 -11.26
C ALA A 274 14.18 -17.18 -10.60
N ARG A 275 14.06 -17.98 -9.55
CA ARG A 275 12.82 -18.18 -8.80
C ARG A 275 12.98 -17.68 -7.37
N LEU A 276 12.22 -16.67 -7.02
CA LEU A 276 12.18 -16.10 -5.69
C LEU A 276 10.89 -16.50 -4.97
N GLU A 277 10.99 -16.81 -3.69
CA GLU A 277 9.86 -17.15 -2.84
C GLU A 277 9.80 -16.19 -1.64
N PHE A 278 8.59 -15.75 -1.32
CA PHE A 278 8.25 -15.02 -0.09
C PHE A 278 7.23 -15.85 0.66
N ILE A 279 7.63 -16.42 1.79
CA ILE A 279 6.77 -17.28 2.61
C ILE A 279 6.63 -16.63 3.97
N SER A 280 5.40 -16.43 4.43
CA SER A 280 5.12 -15.79 5.72
C SER A 280 4.03 -16.54 6.47
N PHE A 281 4.20 -16.62 7.78
CA PHE A 281 3.17 -17.06 8.71
C PHE A 281 2.99 -16.01 9.79
N PHE A 282 1.74 -15.64 10.07
CA PHE A 282 1.36 -14.70 11.12
C PHE A 282 0.37 -15.36 12.06
N GLY A 283 0.55 -15.15 13.35
CA GLY A 283 -0.38 -15.57 14.38
C GLY A 283 -0.70 -14.40 15.32
N GLU A 284 -1.95 -14.29 15.71
CA GLU A 284 -2.43 -13.30 16.69
C GLU A 284 -3.28 -13.97 17.75
N LEU A 285 -3.07 -13.55 18.98
CA LEU A 285 -3.97 -13.76 20.10
C LEU A 285 -4.19 -12.42 20.79
N ALA A 286 -5.43 -11.95 20.84
CA ALA A 286 -5.77 -10.67 21.46
C ALA A 286 -7.03 -10.81 22.32
N TYR A 287 -7.16 -9.96 23.32
CA TYR A 287 -8.34 -9.93 24.20
C TYR A 287 -8.81 -8.49 24.44
N ASP A 288 -10.06 -8.19 24.09
CA ASP A 288 -10.69 -6.89 24.36
C ASP A 288 -11.34 -6.87 25.75
N TRP A 289 -10.58 -6.45 26.74
CA TRP A 289 -11.05 -6.39 28.14
C TRP A 289 -11.74 -5.05 28.43
N LYS A 290 -13.07 -5.06 28.44
CA LYS A 290 -13.87 -3.92 28.84
C LYS A 290 -13.98 -3.89 30.37
N LEU A 291 -13.14 -3.08 31.02
CA LEU A 291 -13.14 -2.91 32.47
C LEU A 291 -14.31 -2.04 32.95
N SER A 292 -14.74 -1.07 32.15
CA SER A 292 -15.93 -0.26 32.32
C SER A 292 -16.43 0.23 30.96
N ASP A 293 -17.54 0.99 30.96
CA ASP A 293 -18.04 1.62 29.72
C ASP A 293 -17.06 2.65 29.16
N SER A 294 -16.17 3.20 29.99
CA SER A 294 -15.17 4.21 29.57
C SER A 294 -13.74 3.69 29.47
N LEU A 295 -13.44 2.48 29.94
CA LEU A 295 -12.07 1.95 29.95
C LEU A 295 -11.99 0.57 29.35
N ARG A 296 -11.18 0.46 28.30
CA ARG A 296 -10.82 -0.80 27.62
C ARG A 296 -9.31 -1.03 27.69
N ILE A 297 -8.90 -2.26 27.96
CA ILE A 297 -7.52 -2.70 27.87
C ILE A 297 -7.45 -3.86 26.88
N THR A 298 -6.54 -3.77 25.93
CA THR A 298 -6.36 -4.78 24.88
C THR A 298 -4.93 -5.31 24.93
N PRO A 299 -4.67 -6.45 25.59
CA PRO A 299 -3.43 -7.20 25.42
C PRO A 299 -3.44 -7.96 24.10
N GLU A 300 -2.28 -7.99 23.42
CA GLU A 300 -2.09 -8.63 22.13
C GLU A 300 -0.74 -9.36 22.11
N LEU A 301 -0.72 -10.55 21.53
CA LEU A 301 0.47 -11.33 21.22
C LEU A 301 0.49 -11.61 19.73
N HIS A 302 1.59 -11.30 19.08
CA HIS A 302 1.78 -11.58 17.66
C HIS A 302 3.04 -12.43 17.45
N TYR A 303 2.94 -13.34 16.52
CA TYR A 303 4.06 -14.11 16.00
C TYR A 303 4.13 -13.97 14.49
N LYS A 304 5.32 -13.66 13.97
CA LYS A 304 5.60 -13.56 12.54
C LYS A 304 6.83 -14.41 12.23
N ARG A 305 6.74 -15.30 11.23
CA ARG A 305 7.86 -16.04 10.68
C ARG A 305 7.86 -15.88 9.17
N GLN A 306 9.04 -15.57 8.62
CA GLN A 306 9.19 -15.26 7.21
C GLN A 306 10.46 -15.87 6.61
N LEU A 307 10.36 -16.26 5.33
CA LEU A 307 11.46 -16.58 4.44
C LEU A 307 11.32 -15.65 3.22
N PRO A 308 11.74 -14.39 3.35
CA PRO A 308 11.65 -13.44 2.24
C PRO A 308 12.82 -13.63 1.27
N TRP A 309 12.63 -13.25 0.01
CA TRP A 309 13.67 -13.26 -1.03
C TRP A 309 14.32 -14.61 -1.26
N ARG A 310 13.66 -15.69 -0.88
CA ARG A 310 14.26 -17.01 -0.86
C ARG A 310 14.49 -17.52 -2.29
N ASP A 311 15.75 -17.70 -2.66
CA ASP A 311 16.19 -18.54 -3.76
C ASP A 311 17.00 -19.71 -3.16
N ALA A 312 16.48 -20.92 -3.27
CA ALA A 312 17.11 -22.10 -2.70
C ALA A 312 18.11 -22.78 -3.65
N ASP A 313 18.24 -22.28 -4.87
CA ASP A 313 19.21 -22.82 -5.83
C ASP A 313 20.61 -22.25 -5.57
N LYS A 314 21.48 -23.05 -4.97
CA LYS A 314 22.88 -22.67 -4.65
C LYS A 314 23.73 -22.31 -5.89
N SER A 315 23.28 -22.64 -7.08
CA SER A 315 23.95 -22.27 -8.34
C SER A 315 23.46 -20.93 -8.89
N SER A 316 22.38 -20.39 -8.35
CA SER A 316 21.83 -19.09 -8.74
C SER A 316 22.71 -17.95 -8.21
N SER A 317 22.85 -16.90 -9.03
CA SER A 317 23.46 -15.64 -8.61
C SER A 317 22.61 -14.89 -7.57
N LEU A 318 21.33 -15.23 -7.45
CA LEU A 318 20.39 -14.68 -6.49
C LEU A 318 20.19 -15.57 -5.27
N TYR A 319 21.07 -16.59 -5.06
CA TYR A 319 20.94 -17.49 -3.93
C TYR A 319 20.80 -16.73 -2.60
N TYR A 320 19.70 -16.98 -1.90
CA TYR A 320 19.41 -16.36 -0.62
C TYR A 320 18.46 -17.25 0.18
N ASP A 321 18.87 -17.74 1.36
CA ASP A 321 18.05 -18.63 2.16
C ASP A 321 18.20 -18.33 3.67
N LYS A 322 17.38 -17.41 4.16
CA LYS A 322 17.34 -16.96 5.56
C LYS A 322 15.93 -17.03 6.12
N THR A 323 15.82 -17.28 7.41
CA THR A 323 14.56 -17.21 8.16
C THR A 323 14.61 -16.04 9.13
N ALA A 324 13.56 -15.22 9.14
CA ALA A 324 13.33 -14.20 10.15
C ALA A 324 12.07 -14.53 10.97
N GLU A 325 12.12 -14.21 12.26
CA GLU A 325 11.00 -14.39 13.20
C GLU A 325 10.88 -13.14 14.07
N ARG A 326 9.65 -12.71 14.31
CA ARG A 326 9.33 -11.64 15.28
C ARG A 326 8.30 -12.13 16.28
N TYR A 327 8.54 -11.91 17.54
CA TYR A 327 7.62 -12.12 18.65
C TYR A 327 7.28 -10.77 19.24
N THR A 328 6.02 -10.38 19.20
CA THR A 328 5.57 -9.07 19.71
C THR A 328 4.54 -9.25 20.81
N GLY A 329 4.72 -8.53 21.92
CA GLY A 329 3.71 -8.32 22.94
C GLY A 329 3.33 -6.85 22.99
N ARG A 330 2.03 -6.56 22.99
CA ARG A 330 1.47 -5.21 23.09
C ARG A 330 0.37 -5.16 24.12
N VAL A 331 0.29 -4.06 24.85
CA VAL A 331 -0.87 -3.73 25.71
C VAL A 331 -1.28 -2.30 25.41
N THR A 332 -2.53 -2.11 25.05
CA THR A 332 -3.11 -0.78 24.81
C THR A 332 -4.26 -0.54 25.79
N ALA A 333 -4.28 0.61 26.46
CA ALA A 333 -5.40 1.10 27.25
C ALA A 333 -6.05 2.28 26.53
N ALA A 334 -7.36 2.25 26.36
CA ALA A 334 -8.18 3.33 25.83
C ALA A 334 -9.19 3.76 26.88
N TRP A 335 -9.15 5.05 27.25
CA TRP A 335 -9.98 5.63 28.29
C TRP A 335 -10.72 6.87 27.79
N ASP A 336 -12.04 6.81 27.80
CA ASP A 336 -12.92 7.96 27.60
C ASP A 336 -13.10 8.67 28.95
N ALA A 337 -12.17 9.58 29.29
CA ALA A 337 -12.16 10.29 30.58
C ALA A 337 -13.39 11.18 30.75
N THR A 338 -13.86 11.77 29.65
CA THR A 338 -15.14 12.50 29.55
C THR A 338 -15.71 12.28 28.12
N GLN A 339 -16.89 12.88 27.86
CA GLN A 339 -17.45 12.88 26.50
C GLN A 339 -16.52 13.58 25.45
N ASP A 340 -15.72 14.54 25.93
CA ASP A 340 -14.84 15.37 25.09
C ASP A 340 -13.37 15.02 25.17
N VAL A 341 -12.95 14.26 26.18
CA VAL A 341 -11.54 13.89 26.41
C VAL A 341 -11.38 12.39 26.38
N ASN A 342 -10.53 11.92 25.50
CA ASN A 342 -10.10 10.53 25.46
C ASN A 342 -8.57 10.44 25.55
N VAL A 343 -8.09 9.38 26.17
CA VAL A 343 -6.67 9.07 26.33
C VAL A 343 -6.45 7.64 25.89
N ALA A 344 -5.45 7.45 25.04
CA ALA A 344 -4.92 6.12 24.76
C ALA A 344 -3.46 6.07 25.17
N ALA A 345 -3.04 4.97 25.75
CA ALA A 345 -1.64 4.73 26.09
C ALA A 345 -1.32 3.25 25.93
N GLY A 346 -0.08 2.94 25.62
CA GLY A 346 0.32 1.55 25.49
C GLY A 346 1.82 1.38 25.51
N VAL A 347 2.18 0.12 25.65
CA VAL A 347 3.55 -0.37 25.52
C VAL A 347 3.56 -1.50 24.53
N ASP A 348 4.60 -1.56 23.72
CA ASP A 348 4.89 -2.75 22.91
C ASP A 348 6.36 -3.11 23.03
N ALA A 349 6.64 -4.40 22.91
CA ALA A 349 7.99 -4.94 22.87
C ALA A 349 8.04 -6.06 21.85
N TYR A 350 9.12 -6.12 21.07
CA TYR A 350 9.34 -7.24 20.18
C TYR A 350 10.78 -7.72 20.19
N VAL A 351 10.94 -8.98 19.81
CA VAL A 351 12.24 -9.59 19.58
C VAL A 351 12.30 -10.09 18.15
N ASP A 352 13.24 -9.57 17.37
CA ASP A 352 13.57 -10.03 16.05
C ASP A 352 14.70 -11.04 16.11
N ARG A 353 14.55 -12.14 15.39
CA ARG A 353 15.57 -13.16 15.23
C ARG A 353 15.73 -13.47 13.75
N ALA A 354 16.97 -13.56 13.30
CA ALA A 354 17.25 -14.08 11.97
C ALA A 354 18.33 -15.15 12.03
N ARG A 355 18.27 -16.08 11.07
CA ARG A 355 19.24 -17.15 10.93
C ARG A 355 19.41 -17.57 9.49
N LEU A 356 20.60 -18.02 9.14
CA LEU A 356 20.85 -18.76 7.91
C LEU A 356 20.18 -20.13 8.01
N ASN A 357 19.52 -20.57 6.91
CA ASN A 357 19.00 -21.93 6.84
C ASN A 357 20.09 -22.93 6.48
N ASP A 358 21.12 -22.52 5.75
CA ASP A 358 22.32 -23.28 5.48
C ASP A 358 23.52 -22.66 6.22
N SER A 359 23.91 -23.27 7.34
CA SER A 359 24.99 -22.79 8.18
C SER A 359 26.40 -23.13 7.66
N GLU A 360 26.52 -23.94 6.60
CA GLU A 360 27.79 -24.29 5.98
C GLU A 360 28.30 -23.24 5.00
N LEU A 361 27.40 -22.33 4.57
CA LEU A 361 27.75 -21.21 3.70
C LEU A 361 28.35 -20.06 4.50
N VAL A 362 29.63 -19.87 4.33
CA VAL A 362 30.40 -18.75 4.91
C VAL A 362 30.70 -17.77 3.79
N GLY A 363 30.52 -16.43 4.02
CA GLY A 363 30.83 -15.40 3.05
C GLY A 363 29.78 -14.29 3.03
N SER A 364 29.42 -13.79 1.84
CA SER A 364 28.45 -12.69 1.65
C SER A 364 27.04 -12.97 2.18
N GLN A 365 26.72 -14.23 2.48
CA GLN A 365 25.42 -14.63 3.02
C GLN A 365 25.31 -14.53 4.56
N THR A 366 26.41 -14.21 5.27
CA THR A 366 26.36 -14.10 6.74
C THR A 366 25.58 -12.85 7.19
N LEU A 367 25.05 -12.93 8.40
CA LEU A 367 24.41 -11.80 9.10
C LEU A 367 25.49 -10.93 9.78
N PHE A 368 25.06 -9.85 10.44
CA PHE A 368 25.93 -8.88 11.09
C PHE A 368 27.03 -9.55 11.93
N GLY A 369 28.25 -9.05 11.78
CA GLY A 369 29.43 -9.59 12.47
C GLY A 369 29.83 -10.98 12.00
N THR A 370 29.54 -11.38 10.76
CA THR A 370 29.76 -12.72 10.19
C THR A 370 29.04 -13.85 10.93
N SER A 371 27.95 -13.50 11.63
CA SER A 371 27.15 -14.43 12.39
C SER A 371 26.20 -15.23 11.51
N THR A 372 25.90 -16.47 11.92
CA THR A 372 24.84 -17.29 11.31
C THR A 372 23.47 -17.04 11.95
N ARG A 373 23.44 -16.30 13.07
CA ARG A 373 22.22 -15.92 13.81
C ARG A 373 22.39 -14.56 14.46
N VAL A 374 21.32 -13.78 14.47
CA VAL A 374 21.23 -12.50 15.20
C VAL A 374 19.92 -12.41 15.96
N SER A 375 19.89 -11.59 17.01
CA SER A 375 18.69 -11.25 17.77
C SER A 375 18.74 -9.79 18.17
N TYR A 376 17.67 -9.05 17.91
CA TYR A 376 17.50 -7.64 18.29
C TYR A 376 16.22 -7.48 19.10
N GLU A 377 16.26 -6.60 20.08
CA GLU A 377 15.15 -6.29 20.97
C GLU A 377 14.70 -4.85 20.75
N ASN A 378 13.40 -4.63 20.87
CA ASN A 378 12.80 -3.32 20.79
C ASN A 378 11.73 -3.17 21.86
N VAL A 379 11.70 -2.02 22.52
CA VAL A 379 10.68 -1.66 23.51
C VAL A 379 10.19 -0.26 23.21
N ALA A 380 8.87 -0.07 23.23
CA ALA A 380 8.27 1.22 22.99
C ALA A 380 7.14 1.53 23.97
N ALA A 381 6.98 2.82 24.24
CA ALA A 381 5.81 3.36 24.94
C ALA A 381 5.19 4.47 24.10
N PHE A 382 3.87 4.52 24.03
CA PHE A 382 3.14 5.56 23.31
C PHE A 382 1.96 6.08 24.11
N SER A 383 1.56 7.31 23.82
CA SER A 383 0.33 7.91 24.34
C SER A 383 -0.29 8.85 23.32
N GLU A 384 -1.61 8.99 23.42
CA GLU A 384 -2.42 9.87 22.59
C GLU A 384 -3.51 10.49 23.45
N LEU A 385 -3.65 11.81 23.38
CA LEU A 385 -4.70 12.59 23.99
C LEU A 385 -5.57 13.22 22.89
N GLY A 386 -6.83 12.87 22.86
CA GLY A 386 -7.86 13.52 22.05
C GLY A 386 -8.70 14.45 22.91
N TRP A 387 -8.86 15.70 22.49
CA TRP A 387 -9.67 16.69 23.19
C TRP A 387 -10.57 17.44 22.21
N ARG A 388 -11.89 17.29 22.37
CA ARG A 388 -12.90 18.04 21.62
C ARG A 388 -13.20 19.34 22.34
N THR A 389 -13.03 20.45 21.64
CA THR A 389 -13.40 21.77 22.15
C THR A 389 -14.42 22.43 21.23
N PRO A 390 -15.13 23.46 21.69
CA PRO A 390 -16.03 24.22 20.80
C PRO A 390 -15.32 24.84 19.60
N VAL A 391 -14.02 25.15 19.73
CA VAL A 391 -13.22 25.80 18.68
C VAL A 391 -12.64 24.78 17.72
N ALA A 392 -12.03 23.69 18.21
CA ALA A 392 -11.37 22.69 17.40
C ALA A 392 -11.24 21.34 18.14
N ASN A 393 -11.06 20.25 17.40
CA ASN A 393 -10.62 18.98 17.95
C ASN A 393 -9.09 18.96 17.95
N LEU A 394 -8.49 18.70 19.08
CA LEU A 394 -7.05 18.56 19.26
C LEU A 394 -6.70 17.08 19.44
N LEU A 395 -5.67 16.62 18.74
CA LEU A 395 -5.02 15.37 19.06
C LEU A 395 -3.54 15.65 19.29
N ALA A 396 -3.01 15.19 20.43
CA ALA A 396 -1.59 15.22 20.74
C ALA A 396 -1.14 13.81 21.09
N GLY A 397 -0.11 13.32 20.44
CA GLY A 397 0.43 11.98 20.66
C GLY A 397 1.94 11.98 20.61
N ALA A 398 2.54 11.00 21.23
CA ALA A 398 3.97 10.75 21.17
C ALA A 398 4.28 9.26 21.35
N ARG A 399 5.38 8.81 20.74
CA ARG A 399 5.97 7.49 20.94
C ARG A 399 7.46 7.66 21.23
N PHE A 400 7.93 6.94 22.22
CA PHE A 400 9.33 6.69 22.49
C PHE A 400 9.63 5.22 22.21
N GLU A 401 10.73 4.95 21.53
CA GLU A 401 11.13 3.60 21.14
C GLU A 401 12.63 3.44 21.31
N HIS A 402 13.04 2.32 21.90
CA HIS A 402 14.42 1.93 22.11
C HIS A 402 14.70 0.60 21.40
N HIS A 403 15.61 0.61 20.44
CA HIS A 403 16.10 -0.58 19.75
C HIS A 403 17.50 -0.93 20.24
N SER A 404 17.73 -2.20 20.58
CA SER A 404 18.96 -2.68 21.24
C SER A 404 20.27 -2.35 20.51
N LEU A 405 20.24 -2.10 19.19
CA LEU A 405 21.43 -1.80 18.40
C LEU A 405 21.47 -0.36 17.89
N VAL A 406 20.33 0.18 17.39
CA VAL A 406 20.32 1.48 16.72
C VAL A 406 19.84 2.63 17.61
N GLY A 407 19.54 2.36 18.89
CA GLY A 407 19.24 3.34 19.92
C GLY A 407 17.82 3.89 19.87
N ASP A 408 17.68 5.17 20.23
CA ASP A 408 16.40 5.77 20.59
C ASP A 408 15.76 6.54 19.46
N SER A 409 14.42 6.50 19.43
CA SER A 409 13.60 7.34 18.56
C SER A 409 12.44 7.97 19.34
N PHE A 410 12.21 9.27 19.11
CA PHE A 410 11.07 10.00 19.68
C PHE A 410 10.28 10.69 18.59
N VAL A 411 8.99 10.38 18.50
CA VAL A 411 8.10 10.84 17.43
C VAL A 411 6.82 11.46 17.99
N PRO A 412 6.77 12.79 18.09
CA PRO A 412 5.58 13.52 18.44
C PRO A 412 4.63 13.67 17.23
N ARG A 413 3.34 13.79 17.54
CA ARG A 413 2.26 14.07 16.57
C ARG A 413 1.29 15.08 17.16
N LEU A 414 0.89 16.06 16.36
CA LEU A 414 -0.14 17.04 16.70
C LEU A 414 -1.12 17.16 15.54
N ALA A 415 -2.40 17.22 15.85
CA ALA A 415 -3.44 17.47 14.86
C ALA A 415 -4.49 18.43 15.43
N LEU A 416 -4.88 19.40 14.61
CA LEU A 416 -6.03 20.26 14.84
C LEU A 416 -7.02 20.02 13.70
N THR A 417 -8.25 19.65 14.03
CA THR A 417 -9.32 19.45 13.06
C THR A 417 -10.57 20.21 13.48
N LYS A 418 -11.31 20.70 12.49
CA LYS A 418 -12.61 21.33 12.73
C LYS A 418 -13.51 21.18 11.54
N VAL A 419 -14.74 20.79 11.82
CA VAL A 419 -15.84 20.78 10.85
C VAL A 419 -16.75 21.96 11.13
N PHE A 420 -16.93 22.80 10.14
CA PHE A 420 -17.94 23.87 10.06
C PHE A 420 -18.79 23.58 8.84
N ASP A 421 -19.85 22.83 8.97
CA ASP A 421 -20.65 22.48 7.78
C ASP A 421 -20.99 23.74 6.94
N PRO A 422 -20.69 23.77 5.62
CA PRO A 422 -20.27 22.65 4.76
C PRO A 422 -18.77 22.40 4.67
N VAL A 423 -17.89 23.16 5.35
CA VAL A 423 -16.44 23.07 5.24
C VAL A 423 -15.79 22.32 6.41
N HIS A 424 -14.56 21.82 6.21
CA HIS A 424 -13.68 21.38 7.26
C HIS A 424 -12.23 21.80 7.00
N PHE A 425 -11.45 21.85 8.07
CA PHE A 425 -10.03 22.18 8.04
C PHE A 425 -9.24 21.24 8.93
N LYS A 426 -8.01 20.90 8.50
CA LYS A 426 -7.05 20.13 9.28
C LYS A 426 -5.68 20.77 9.20
N LEU A 427 -4.97 20.81 10.32
CA LEU A 427 -3.54 21.15 10.40
C LEU A 427 -2.86 20.03 11.15
N LEU A 428 -1.84 19.44 10.54
CA LEU A 428 -1.15 18.27 11.04
C LEU A 428 0.35 18.52 11.11
N TYR A 429 0.95 18.13 12.21
CA TYR A 429 2.39 18.03 12.38
C TYR A 429 2.72 16.62 12.86
N SER A 430 3.58 15.92 12.17
CA SER A 430 3.99 14.58 12.54
C SER A 430 5.48 14.40 12.32
N ARG A 431 6.14 13.77 13.29
CA ARG A 431 7.42 13.09 13.05
C ARG A 431 7.18 11.61 12.86
N ALA A 432 8.10 10.99 12.15
CA ALA A 432 8.15 9.55 11.96
C ALA A 432 9.62 9.13 11.91
N PHE A 433 9.85 7.84 12.03
CA PHE A 433 11.16 7.24 11.89
C PHE A 433 11.03 5.88 11.20
N ARG A 434 12.14 5.41 10.65
CA ARG A 434 12.32 4.03 10.21
C ARG A 434 13.60 3.48 10.84
N ALA A 435 13.48 2.40 11.60
CA ALA A 435 14.64 1.63 12.02
C ALA A 435 15.19 0.82 10.83
N PRO A 436 16.51 0.65 10.69
CA PRO A 436 17.06 -0.24 9.68
C PRO A 436 16.62 -1.69 9.92
N GLY A 437 16.30 -2.41 8.85
CA GLY A 437 16.04 -3.85 8.89
C GLY A 437 17.30 -4.65 9.21
N ILE A 438 17.15 -5.94 9.47
CA ILE A 438 18.25 -6.82 9.88
C ILE A 438 19.38 -6.83 8.84
N GLU A 439 19.05 -6.90 7.55
CA GLU A 439 20.04 -6.89 6.48
C GLU A 439 20.63 -5.50 6.22
N ASN A 440 19.83 -4.43 6.38
CA ASN A 440 20.42 -3.09 6.34
C ASN A 440 21.53 -2.95 7.39
N ILE A 441 21.30 -3.46 8.61
CA ILE A 441 22.31 -3.49 9.69
C ILE A 441 23.54 -4.33 9.29
N SER A 442 23.30 -5.52 8.73
CA SER A 442 24.36 -6.43 8.28
C SER A 442 25.27 -5.77 7.25
N LEU A 443 24.69 -5.25 6.18
CA LEU A 443 25.39 -4.64 5.05
C LEU A 443 25.88 -3.22 5.36
N GLY A 444 25.28 -2.54 6.32
CA GLY A 444 25.72 -1.23 6.82
C GLY A 444 26.82 -1.28 7.89
N GLY A 445 27.33 -2.49 8.23
CA GLY A 445 28.39 -2.67 9.20
C GLY A 445 28.02 -2.22 10.62
N GLY A 446 26.74 -2.18 10.97
CA GLY A 446 26.24 -1.78 12.29
C GLY A 446 26.29 -0.30 12.61
N ASN A 447 26.63 0.57 11.63
CA ASN A 447 26.79 2.01 11.84
C ASN A 447 25.56 2.83 11.42
N LEU A 448 24.47 2.16 11.01
CA LEU A 448 23.26 2.84 10.58
C LEU A 448 22.49 3.44 11.75
N THR A 449 21.94 4.61 11.52
CA THR A 449 21.00 5.28 12.43
C THR A 449 19.59 5.26 11.83
N PRO A 450 18.53 5.37 12.66
CA PRO A 450 17.17 5.46 12.13
C PRO A 450 16.97 6.67 11.22
N GLU A 451 16.26 6.48 10.10
CA GLU A 451 15.75 7.59 9.29
C GLU A 451 14.77 8.43 10.12
N ARG A 452 14.65 9.73 9.80
CA ARG A 452 13.76 10.65 10.51
C ARG A 452 12.99 11.50 9.53
N THR A 453 11.69 11.34 9.51
CA THR A 453 10.78 12.15 8.68
C THR A 453 10.03 13.17 9.52
N THR A 454 9.84 14.35 8.95
CA THR A 454 8.94 15.40 9.46
C THR A 454 7.96 15.76 8.36
N ILE A 455 6.67 15.75 8.66
CA ILE A 455 5.61 16.14 7.74
C ILE A 455 4.74 17.21 8.40
N VAL A 456 4.51 18.30 7.67
CA VAL A 456 3.53 19.34 8.00
C VAL A 456 2.48 19.35 6.89
N GLU A 457 1.21 19.32 7.27
CA GLU A 457 0.10 19.22 6.32
C GLU A 457 -1.01 20.20 6.69
N ALA A 458 -1.68 20.70 5.65
CA ALA A 458 -2.90 21.48 5.79
C ALA A 458 -3.94 21.00 4.77
N GLU A 459 -5.12 20.60 5.25
CA GLU A 459 -6.23 20.19 4.41
C GLU A 459 -7.41 21.14 4.60
N ALA A 460 -8.06 21.47 3.50
CA ALA A 460 -9.38 22.08 3.47
C ALA A 460 -10.30 21.23 2.60
N GLY A 461 -11.52 21.00 3.06
CA GLY A 461 -12.52 20.30 2.28
C GLY A 461 -13.89 20.97 2.42
N MET A 462 -14.71 20.80 1.39
CA MET A 462 -16.01 21.43 1.33
C MET A 462 -17.04 20.54 0.62
N ARG A 463 -18.25 20.47 1.19
CA ARG A 463 -19.43 20.00 0.48
C ARG A 463 -19.92 21.16 -0.39
N VAL A 464 -19.57 21.12 -1.69
CA VAL A 464 -19.87 22.18 -2.66
C VAL A 464 -21.37 22.23 -2.98
N ALA A 465 -21.96 21.05 -3.11
CA ALA A 465 -23.38 20.82 -3.31
C ALA A 465 -23.73 19.43 -2.78
N GLU A 466 -24.99 19.07 -2.83
CA GLU A 466 -25.44 17.72 -2.52
C GLU A 466 -24.76 16.70 -3.44
N GLY A 467 -24.17 15.65 -2.88
CA GLY A 467 -23.37 14.66 -3.61
C GLY A 467 -22.06 15.18 -4.20
N VAL A 468 -21.66 16.44 -3.94
CA VAL A 468 -20.41 17.01 -4.46
C VAL A 468 -19.49 17.42 -3.31
N PHE A 469 -18.35 16.74 -3.18
CA PHE A 469 -17.38 17.00 -2.16
C PHE A 469 -15.98 17.20 -2.75
N ALA A 470 -15.29 18.26 -2.31
CA ALA A 470 -13.95 18.59 -2.77
C ALA A 470 -12.99 18.74 -1.57
N THR A 471 -11.78 18.23 -1.72
CA THR A 471 -10.69 18.42 -0.75
C THR A 471 -9.41 18.88 -1.45
N VAL A 472 -8.63 19.67 -0.75
CA VAL A 472 -7.26 20.04 -1.14
C VAL A 472 -6.38 19.90 0.09
N ASN A 473 -5.28 19.17 -0.06
CA ASN A 473 -4.23 19.00 0.95
C ASN A 473 -2.92 19.54 0.39
N ALA A 474 -2.22 20.35 1.17
CA ALA A 474 -0.86 20.78 0.89
C ALA A 474 0.08 20.25 1.97
N TYR A 475 1.31 19.85 1.58
CA TYR A 475 2.26 19.26 2.51
C TYR A 475 3.70 19.70 2.28
N ASP A 476 4.49 19.65 3.35
CA ASP A 476 5.94 19.78 3.37
C ASP A 476 6.51 18.54 4.08
N LEU A 477 7.22 17.68 3.33
CA LEU A 477 7.84 16.45 3.80
C LEU A 477 9.36 16.62 3.75
N THR A 478 10.03 16.28 4.85
CA THR A 478 11.50 16.25 4.93
C THR A 478 11.94 14.96 5.60
N LEU A 479 12.77 14.18 4.92
CA LEU A 479 13.40 12.96 5.39
C LEU A 479 14.89 13.20 5.56
N ARG A 480 15.41 12.95 6.74
CA ARG A 480 16.83 13.06 7.12
C ARG A 480 17.41 11.69 7.34
N ASP A 481 18.69 11.56 7.02
CA ASP A 481 19.47 10.35 7.19
C ASP A 481 18.82 9.12 6.51
N PRO A 482 18.28 9.25 5.23
CA PRO A 482 17.72 8.11 4.53
C PRO A 482 18.73 6.97 4.47
N ILE A 483 18.28 5.76 4.74
CA ILE A 483 19.07 4.56 4.58
C ILE A 483 18.96 4.16 3.10
N VAL A 484 20.10 4.17 2.41
CA VAL A 484 20.15 4.02 0.96
C VAL A 484 21.03 2.84 0.60
N TYR A 485 20.51 1.97 -0.26
CA TYR A 485 21.27 0.90 -0.90
C TYR A 485 22.27 1.48 -1.90
N THR A 486 23.49 0.99 -1.86
CA THR A 486 24.56 1.34 -2.80
C THR A 486 25.46 0.13 -3.05
N VAL A 487 26.24 0.20 -4.13
CA VAL A 487 27.33 -0.74 -4.39
C VAL A 487 28.63 0.03 -4.35
N ASP A 488 29.59 -0.43 -3.56
CA ASP A 488 30.94 0.17 -3.51
C ASP A 488 31.64 -0.06 -4.85
N PRO A 489 31.96 0.99 -5.60
CA PRO A 489 32.54 0.83 -6.95
C PRO A 489 33.95 0.23 -6.94
N ALA A 490 34.67 0.28 -5.80
CA ALA A 490 36.01 -0.26 -5.69
C ALA A 490 36.03 -1.77 -5.38
N THR A 491 35.06 -2.24 -4.59
CA THR A 491 35.00 -3.62 -4.11
C THR A 491 33.86 -4.42 -4.75
N ASN A 492 32.94 -3.76 -5.45
CA ASN A 492 31.67 -4.29 -5.97
C ASN A 492 30.85 -5.00 -4.89
N GLN A 493 30.93 -4.51 -3.64
CA GLN A 493 30.14 -5.03 -2.53
C GLN A 493 28.92 -4.18 -2.27
N GLU A 494 27.82 -4.84 -1.99
CA GLU A 494 26.60 -4.19 -1.54
C GLU A 494 26.78 -3.56 -0.17
N ALA A 495 26.21 -2.38 0.02
CA ALA A 495 26.26 -1.66 1.27
C ALA A 495 25.00 -0.82 1.49
N TYR A 496 24.73 -0.52 2.76
CA TYR A 496 23.76 0.49 3.15
C TYR A 496 24.43 1.62 3.93
N LEU A 497 24.00 2.83 3.69
CA LEU A 497 24.50 4.00 4.39
C LEU A 497 23.39 5.03 4.65
N ASN A 498 23.55 5.83 5.71
CA ASN A 498 22.72 7.01 5.89
C ASN A 498 23.23 8.14 4.99
N ALA A 499 22.36 8.73 4.16
CA ALA A 499 22.73 9.70 3.14
C ALA A 499 21.95 11.00 3.29
N GLY A 500 22.57 12.03 3.85
CA GLY A 500 22.12 13.42 3.79
C GLY A 500 20.64 13.66 4.08
N ARG A 501 19.93 14.28 3.13
CA ARG A 501 18.52 14.67 3.26
C ARG A 501 17.79 14.52 1.93
N THR A 502 16.53 14.10 1.97
CA THR A 502 15.59 14.15 0.85
C THR A 502 14.22 14.65 1.29
N GLY A 503 13.27 14.73 0.39
CA GLY A 503 11.89 15.12 0.68
C GLY A 503 11.26 15.91 -0.45
N SER A 504 10.04 16.36 -0.20
CA SER A 504 9.22 17.05 -1.21
C SER A 504 8.28 18.07 -0.58
N ARG A 505 7.77 18.96 -1.42
CA ARG A 505 6.58 19.77 -1.19
C ARG A 505 5.57 19.44 -2.27
N GLY A 506 4.30 19.46 -1.92
CA GLY A 506 3.30 19.16 -2.90
C GLY A 506 1.90 19.48 -2.45
N ALA A 507 0.98 19.17 -3.34
CA ALA A 507 -0.45 19.26 -3.07
C ALA A 507 -1.20 18.08 -3.68
N GLU A 508 -2.30 17.72 -3.05
CA GLU A 508 -3.24 16.71 -3.51
C GLU A 508 -4.64 17.32 -3.50
N ALA A 509 -5.40 17.06 -4.55
CA ALA A 509 -6.79 17.47 -4.64
C ALA A 509 -7.66 16.27 -5.00
N GLU A 510 -8.84 16.17 -4.40
CA GLU A 510 -9.82 15.15 -4.74
C GLU A 510 -11.19 15.80 -4.91
N LEU A 511 -11.87 15.45 -5.99
CA LEU A 511 -13.27 15.80 -6.27
C LEU A 511 -14.07 14.51 -6.33
N ARG A 512 -15.10 14.41 -5.49
CA ARG A 512 -16.07 13.32 -5.47
C ARG A 512 -17.43 13.84 -5.92
N LEU A 513 -18.03 13.13 -6.84
CA LEU A 513 -19.39 13.35 -7.34
C LEU A 513 -20.19 12.06 -7.13
N ASP A 514 -21.15 12.08 -6.24
CA ASP A 514 -22.05 10.95 -6.00
C ASP A 514 -23.48 11.37 -6.43
N GLY A 515 -24.12 10.56 -7.23
CA GLY A 515 -25.46 10.80 -7.75
C GLY A 515 -26.25 9.50 -7.89
N ALA A 516 -27.55 9.62 -8.13
CA ALA A 516 -28.52 8.53 -8.22
C ALA A 516 -28.13 7.40 -9.18
N ARG A 517 -27.36 7.70 -10.22
CA ARG A 517 -26.96 6.72 -11.24
C ARG A 517 -25.49 6.39 -11.23
N GLY A 518 -24.74 6.78 -10.20
CA GLY A 518 -23.33 6.44 -10.13
C GLY A 518 -22.49 7.48 -9.43
N SER A 519 -21.20 7.26 -9.46
CA SER A 519 -20.20 8.09 -8.80
C SER A 519 -19.01 8.37 -9.71
N LEU A 520 -18.34 9.49 -9.47
CA LEU A 520 -17.06 9.84 -10.09
C LEU A 520 -16.15 10.43 -9.03
N VAL A 521 -14.96 9.86 -8.89
CA VAL A 521 -13.90 10.41 -8.04
C VAL A 521 -12.71 10.75 -8.91
N ILE A 522 -12.23 11.98 -8.83
CA ILE A 522 -11.05 12.45 -9.55
C ILE A 522 -10.03 12.90 -8.50
N GLY A 523 -8.83 12.37 -8.57
CA GLY A 523 -7.69 12.75 -7.75
C GLY A 523 -6.59 13.38 -8.61
N TYR A 524 -5.94 14.41 -8.08
CA TYR A 524 -4.73 14.99 -8.64
C TYR A 524 -3.68 15.13 -7.55
N ALA A 525 -2.44 14.76 -7.86
CA ALA A 525 -1.32 14.91 -6.96
C ALA A 525 -0.13 15.51 -7.71
N LEU A 526 0.55 16.42 -7.05
CA LEU A 526 1.80 17.00 -7.55
C LEU A 526 2.84 17.09 -6.44
N TYR A 527 4.12 16.97 -6.80
CA TYR A 527 5.22 17.26 -5.91
C TYR A 527 6.40 17.92 -6.64
N THR A 528 7.23 18.59 -5.86
CA THR A 528 8.59 19.00 -6.23
C THR A 528 9.52 18.71 -5.06
N THR A 529 10.79 18.39 -5.34
CA THR A 529 11.81 18.19 -4.29
C THR A 529 12.07 19.47 -3.49
N ALA A 530 11.75 20.65 -4.04
CA ALA A 530 11.94 21.96 -3.42
C ALA A 530 13.38 22.18 -2.90
N GLY A 531 14.38 21.61 -3.59
CA GLY A 531 15.78 21.67 -3.20
C GLY A 531 16.16 20.82 -1.99
N LYS A 532 15.29 19.91 -1.54
CA LYS A 532 15.55 19.04 -0.40
C LYS A 532 16.36 17.80 -0.76
N ASN A 533 16.34 17.36 -2.03
CA ASN A 533 17.01 16.15 -2.46
C ASN A 533 18.52 16.36 -2.56
N GLN A 534 19.25 15.93 -1.52
CA GLN A 534 20.71 15.96 -1.42
C GLN A 534 21.35 14.58 -1.63
N VAL A 535 20.52 13.54 -1.81
CA VAL A 535 20.98 12.17 -2.07
C VAL A 535 21.26 12.03 -3.56
N ASP A 536 22.52 11.86 -3.93
CA ASP A 536 22.93 11.80 -5.33
C ASP A 536 22.28 10.64 -6.07
N LEU A 537 22.10 9.50 -5.40
CA LEU A 537 21.46 8.30 -5.95
C LEU A 537 19.98 8.50 -6.33
N TYR A 538 19.31 9.54 -5.82
CA TYR A 538 17.92 9.87 -6.14
C TYR A 538 17.80 10.97 -7.20
N ARG A 539 18.92 11.49 -7.71
CA ARG A 539 18.91 12.60 -8.65
C ARG A 539 18.78 12.14 -10.09
N GLY A 540 17.94 12.86 -10.82
CA GLY A 540 17.90 12.87 -12.28
C GLY A 540 18.40 14.20 -12.83
N PRO A 541 18.34 14.41 -14.16
CA PRO A 541 18.72 15.66 -14.81
C PRO A 541 17.93 16.87 -14.34
N ASP A 542 16.68 16.68 -13.92
CA ASP A 542 15.80 17.71 -13.36
C ASP A 542 15.82 17.66 -11.82
N PRO A 543 16.47 18.63 -11.14
CA PRO A 543 16.60 18.63 -9.69
C PRO A 543 15.27 18.82 -8.95
N SER A 544 14.21 19.24 -9.64
CA SER A 544 12.87 19.37 -9.05
C SER A 544 12.15 18.05 -8.86
N ARG A 545 12.67 16.95 -9.42
CA ARG A 545 12.08 15.62 -9.41
C ARG A 545 13.04 14.58 -8.83
N VAL A 546 12.48 13.49 -8.35
CA VAL A 546 13.22 12.29 -7.98
C VAL A 546 13.27 11.35 -9.19
N LEU A 547 14.39 10.67 -9.37
CA LEU A 547 14.54 9.63 -10.39
C LEU A 547 13.37 8.64 -10.31
N GLY A 548 12.87 8.17 -11.43
CA GLY A 548 11.84 7.14 -11.54
C GLY A 548 10.40 7.55 -11.19
N LEU A 549 10.20 8.64 -10.43
CA LEU A 549 8.88 9.01 -9.91
C LEU A 549 8.24 10.16 -10.71
N PRO A 550 6.92 10.08 -11.02
CA PRO A 550 6.20 11.12 -11.73
C PRO A 550 5.92 12.30 -10.82
N SER A 551 6.21 13.54 -11.25
CA SER A 551 5.92 14.75 -10.48
C SER A 551 4.44 15.15 -10.49
N HIS A 552 3.67 14.69 -11.47
CA HIS A 552 2.23 14.89 -11.57
C HIS A 552 1.54 13.56 -11.81
N LYS A 553 0.42 13.36 -11.12
CA LYS A 553 -0.43 12.19 -11.28
C LYS A 553 -1.90 12.61 -11.30
N ILE A 554 -2.68 12.00 -12.20
CA ILE A 554 -4.15 12.08 -12.19
C ILE A 554 -4.67 10.67 -11.99
N SER A 555 -5.65 10.51 -11.12
CA SER A 555 -6.42 9.29 -10.98
C SER A 555 -7.90 9.60 -11.13
N ALA A 556 -8.65 8.68 -11.71
CA ALA A 556 -10.10 8.78 -11.72
C ALA A 556 -10.72 7.39 -11.65
N ARG A 557 -11.88 7.29 -11.01
CA ARG A 557 -12.74 6.12 -11.03
C ARG A 557 -14.18 6.56 -11.14
N ALA A 558 -14.91 5.89 -12.03
CA ALA A 558 -16.29 6.20 -12.34
C ALA A 558 -17.13 4.93 -12.33
N THR A 559 -18.33 5.02 -11.79
CA THR A 559 -19.35 3.97 -11.85
C THR A 559 -20.61 4.58 -12.42
N LEU A 560 -21.18 3.98 -13.47
CA LEU A 560 -22.46 4.33 -14.05
C LEU A 560 -23.40 3.12 -13.91
N GLN A 561 -24.46 3.27 -13.12
CA GLN A 561 -25.51 2.30 -12.97
C GLN A 561 -26.48 2.39 -14.14
N ILE A 562 -26.37 1.43 -15.08
CA ILE A 562 -27.24 1.37 -16.28
C ILE A 562 -28.60 0.74 -15.90
N HIS A 563 -28.56 -0.26 -15.02
CA HIS A 563 -29.72 -0.97 -14.48
C HIS A 563 -29.41 -1.38 -13.04
N PRO A 564 -30.38 -1.58 -12.12
CA PRO A 564 -30.10 -1.99 -10.73
C PRO A 564 -29.13 -3.19 -10.57
N ARG A 565 -29.02 -4.02 -11.61
CA ARG A 565 -28.11 -5.19 -11.64
C ARG A 565 -26.95 -5.04 -12.63
N LEU A 566 -26.82 -3.92 -13.34
CA LEU A 566 -25.81 -3.75 -14.38
C LEU A 566 -25.13 -2.39 -14.25
N SER A 567 -23.81 -2.39 -14.07
CA SER A 567 -23.00 -1.17 -14.05
C SER A 567 -21.90 -1.19 -15.10
N LEU A 568 -21.59 -0.01 -15.63
CA LEU A 568 -20.38 0.28 -16.40
C LEU A 568 -19.42 1.04 -15.50
N ASN A 569 -18.19 0.60 -15.44
CA ASN A 569 -17.19 1.15 -14.54
C ASN A 569 -15.92 1.49 -15.33
N GLY A 570 -15.23 2.54 -14.93
CA GLY A 570 -13.97 2.94 -15.54
C GLY A 570 -12.98 3.43 -14.52
N ALA A 571 -11.70 3.19 -14.77
CA ALA A 571 -10.60 3.71 -13.98
C ALA A 571 -9.54 4.34 -14.89
N LEU A 572 -8.84 5.33 -14.38
CA LEU A 572 -7.73 6.03 -15.04
C LEU A 572 -6.62 6.28 -14.02
N ALA A 573 -5.40 5.89 -14.38
CA ALA A 573 -4.18 6.35 -13.73
C ALA A 573 -3.27 6.97 -14.78
N TRP A 574 -3.04 8.28 -14.70
CA TRP A 574 -2.13 9.00 -15.58
C TRP A 574 -0.91 9.47 -14.80
N PHE A 575 0.26 9.22 -15.34
CA PHE A 575 1.56 9.59 -14.78
C PHE A 575 2.30 10.51 -15.74
N SER A 576 2.83 11.62 -15.23
CA SER A 576 3.67 12.51 -16.02
C SER A 576 4.98 11.83 -16.44
N ARG A 577 5.75 12.47 -17.30
CA ARG A 577 7.10 12.07 -17.68
C ARG A 577 7.96 11.79 -16.46
N ARG A 578 8.79 10.73 -16.54
CA ARG A 578 9.73 10.30 -15.52
C ARG A 578 11.12 10.18 -16.10
N ASP A 579 12.15 10.44 -15.29
CA ASP A 579 13.53 10.24 -15.67
C ASP A 579 13.99 8.85 -15.19
N ALA A 580 14.71 8.10 -16.03
CA ALA A 580 15.18 6.74 -15.71
C ALA A 580 16.49 6.44 -16.43
N ALA A 581 17.28 5.51 -15.89
CA ALA A 581 18.42 4.97 -16.62
C ALA A 581 17.91 4.15 -17.81
N LEU A 582 18.40 4.44 -19.03
CA LEU A 582 17.98 3.76 -20.27
C LEU A 582 19.10 2.97 -20.93
N SER A 583 20.36 3.29 -20.64
CA SER A 583 21.56 2.63 -21.14
C SER A 583 22.75 3.00 -20.25
N VAL A 584 23.93 2.48 -20.57
CA VAL A 584 25.21 2.95 -20.04
C VAL A 584 26.04 3.60 -21.16
N ASP A 585 26.95 4.51 -20.76
CA ASP A 585 27.96 5.08 -21.65
C ASP A 585 29.16 4.14 -21.85
N ALA A 586 30.19 4.60 -22.55
CA ALA A 586 31.41 3.82 -22.82
C ALA A 586 32.22 3.49 -21.55
N ASP A 587 32.02 4.24 -20.49
CA ASP A 587 32.69 4.09 -19.18
C ASP A 587 31.84 3.25 -18.21
N GLY A 588 30.64 2.81 -18.62
CA GLY A 588 29.71 2.02 -17.81
C GLY A 588 28.80 2.85 -16.90
N ASN A 589 28.78 4.19 -17.01
CA ASN A 589 27.92 5.02 -16.20
C ASN A 589 26.48 5.05 -16.75
N PRO A 590 25.45 5.08 -15.89
CA PRO A 590 24.06 5.15 -16.34
C PRO A 590 23.77 6.41 -17.15
N VAL A 591 23.19 6.26 -18.33
CA VAL A 591 22.66 7.34 -19.14
C VAL A 591 21.19 7.55 -18.81
N ILE A 592 20.90 8.66 -18.14
CA ILE A 592 19.54 9.01 -17.75
C ILE A 592 18.78 9.60 -18.93
N GLY A 593 17.69 8.98 -19.30
CA GLY A 593 16.75 9.43 -20.32
C GLY A 593 15.36 9.69 -19.75
N SER A 594 14.38 9.87 -20.64
CA SER A 594 13.03 10.24 -20.23
C SER A 594 12.01 9.21 -20.74
N LEU A 595 11.28 8.62 -19.81
CA LEU A 595 10.06 7.87 -20.08
C LEU A 595 8.90 8.85 -20.31
N GLN A 596 8.17 8.65 -21.39
CA GLN A 596 7.02 9.47 -21.74
C GLN A 596 5.89 9.34 -20.68
N ALA A 597 5.00 10.32 -20.67
CA ALA A 597 3.78 10.23 -19.86
C ALA A 597 2.94 9.04 -20.32
N ALA A 598 2.36 8.33 -19.36
CA ALA A 598 1.53 7.15 -19.64
C ALA A 598 0.16 7.27 -18.97
N ALA A 599 -0.86 6.75 -19.65
CA ALA A 599 -2.22 6.65 -19.13
C ALA A 599 -2.65 5.17 -19.16
N LEU A 600 -2.96 4.62 -18.01
CA LEU A 600 -3.60 3.32 -17.86
C LEU A 600 -5.11 3.58 -17.72
N VAL A 601 -5.88 3.05 -18.66
CA VAL A 601 -7.33 3.19 -18.70
C VAL A 601 -7.95 1.81 -18.63
N ASP A 602 -8.85 1.59 -17.68
CA ASP A 602 -9.55 0.34 -17.50
C ASP A 602 -11.05 0.55 -17.69
N LEU A 603 -11.72 -0.43 -18.28
CA LEU A 603 -13.17 -0.49 -18.42
C LEU A 603 -13.69 -1.83 -17.96
N LEU A 604 -14.78 -1.82 -17.19
CA LEU A 604 -15.40 -3.01 -16.62
C LEU A 604 -16.91 -2.93 -16.67
N VAL A 605 -17.56 -3.97 -17.14
CA VAL A 605 -19.00 -4.20 -17.00
C VAL A 605 -19.23 -5.21 -15.90
N ARG A 606 -20.10 -4.91 -14.94
CA ARG A 606 -20.49 -5.80 -13.85
C ARG A 606 -21.98 -6.06 -13.89
N ALA A 607 -22.37 -7.34 -13.87
CA ALA A 607 -23.74 -7.78 -13.78
C ALA A 607 -23.93 -8.61 -12.50
N ARG A 608 -24.86 -8.16 -11.64
CA ARG A 608 -25.17 -8.81 -10.35
C ARG A 608 -26.49 -9.57 -10.41
N ASP A 609 -26.62 -10.61 -9.59
CA ASP A 609 -27.81 -11.46 -9.52
C ASP A 609 -28.22 -12.03 -10.90
N VAL A 610 -27.25 -12.53 -11.64
CA VAL A 610 -27.44 -13.06 -13.01
C VAL A 610 -28.14 -14.42 -12.95
N GLY A 611 -29.43 -14.42 -13.15
CA GLY A 611 -30.26 -15.63 -13.06
C GLY A 611 -30.50 -16.13 -11.63
N VAL A 612 -29.47 -16.10 -10.77
CA VAL A 612 -29.51 -16.53 -9.38
C VAL A 612 -29.03 -15.41 -8.48
N LYS A 613 -29.69 -15.19 -7.33
CA LYS A 613 -29.27 -14.19 -6.33
C LYS A 613 -27.87 -14.53 -5.82
N GLY A 614 -27.01 -13.52 -5.73
CA GLY A 614 -25.62 -13.65 -5.30
C GLY A 614 -24.63 -14.02 -6.41
N LEU A 615 -25.08 -14.32 -7.65
CA LEU A 615 -24.21 -14.59 -8.78
C LEU A 615 -23.81 -13.29 -9.47
N GLU A 616 -22.51 -12.98 -9.52
CA GLU A 616 -21.94 -11.82 -10.20
C GLU A 616 -21.07 -12.26 -11.38
N LEU A 617 -21.24 -11.62 -12.52
CA LEU A 617 -20.38 -11.74 -13.69
C LEU A 617 -19.78 -10.38 -14.00
N SER A 618 -18.46 -10.33 -14.16
CA SER A 618 -17.76 -9.12 -14.60
C SER A 618 -16.89 -9.44 -15.80
N ALA A 619 -16.86 -8.52 -16.76
CA ALA A 619 -15.96 -8.58 -17.92
C ALA A 619 -15.36 -7.20 -18.17
N GLY A 620 -14.06 -7.13 -18.46
CA GLY A 620 -13.37 -5.86 -18.61
C GLY A 620 -12.08 -5.95 -19.40
N VAL A 621 -11.47 -4.78 -19.57
CA VAL A 621 -10.19 -4.60 -20.25
C VAL A 621 -9.34 -3.70 -19.37
N HIS A 622 -8.17 -4.19 -18.96
CA HIS A 622 -7.10 -3.40 -18.35
C HIS A 622 -6.18 -2.85 -19.41
N ASN A 623 -5.63 -1.66 -19.14
CA ASN A 623 -4.77 -0.94 -20.08
C ASN A 623 -5.40 -0.89 -21.49
N LEU A 624 -6.64 -0.44 -21.59
CA LEU A 624 -7.44 -0.37 -22.83
C LEU A 624 -6.67 0.30 -24.00
N LEU A 625 -5.86 1.31 -23.68
CA LEU A 625 -5.09 2.07 -24.66
C LEU A 625 -3.80 1.35 -25.10
N ASP A 626 -3.48 0.21 -24.49
CA ASP A 626 -2.23 -0.53 -24.72
C ASP A 626 -0.99 0.35 -24.51
N SER A 627 -1.03 1.19 -23.48
CA SER A 627 0.05 2.12 -23.15
C SER A 627 1.30 1.35 -22.72
N ASP A 628 2.46 1.67 -23.31
CA ASP A 628 3.77 1.15 -22.87
C ASP A 628 4.14 1.78 -21.53
N PHE A 629 3.54 1.28 -20.47
CA PHE A 629 3.87 1.66 -19.11
C PHE A 629 5.07 0.84 -18.64
N ARG A 630 6.05 1.50 -18.01
CA ARG A 630 7.25 0.86 -17.47
C ARG A 630 7.46 1.30 -16.03
N TYR A 631 7.82 0.36 -15.18
CA TYR A 631 8.27 0.65 -13.81
C TYR A 631 9.71 1.16 -13.88
N ALA A 632 9.98 2.32 -13.33
CA ALA A 632 11.33 2.89 -13.27
C ALA A 632 11.90 2.75 -11.87
N GLN A 633 13.21 2.53 -11.76
CA GLN A 633 13.91 2.50 -10.49
C GLN A 633 14.12 3.93 -9.96
N PRO A 634 13.76 4.24 -8.69
CA PRO A 634 13.83 5.61 -8.16
C PRO A 634 15.16 5.97 -7.51
N TYR A 635 16.16 5.10 -7.56
CA TYR A 635 17.46 5.30 -6.92
C TYR A 635 18.56 4.58 -7.72
N ASN A 636 19.81 4.85 -7.44
CA ASN A 636 21.08 4.35 -7.96
C ASN A 636 21.20 4.14 -9.50
N ALA A 637 20.09 4.20 -10.22
CA ALA A 637 20.07 4.04 -11.70
C ALA A 637 20.65 2.71 -12.21
N GLY A 638 20.60 1.64 -11.39
CA GLY A 638 21.14 0.33 -11.70
C GLY A 638 20.21 -0.60 -12.49
N HIS A 639 18.92 -0.28 -12.56
CA HIS A 639 17.90 -1.11 -13.22
C HIS A 639 17.25 -0.35 -14.38
N ALA A 640 17.23 -0.96 -15.58
CA ALA A 640 16.48 -0.43 -16.71
C ALA A 640 14.96 -0.49 -16.45
N PRO A 641 14.15 0.36 -17.10
CA PRO A 641 12.71 0.37 -16.88
C PRO A 641 12.06 -0.99 -17.20
N LEU A 642 11.45 -1.60 -16.18
CA LEU A 642 10.79 -2.89 -16.27
C LEU A 642 9.44 -2.75 -16.99
N PRO A 643 9.15 -3.56 -18.02
CA PRO A 643 7.86 -3.53 -18.71
C PRO A 643 6.69 -3.84 -17.78
N GLY A 644 5.69 -3.00 -17.80
CA GLY A 644 4.39 -3.27 -17.17
C GLY A 644 3.52 -4.20 -18.01
N PRO A 645 2.31 -4.53 -17.54
CA PRO A 645 1.38 -5.40 -18.30
C PRO A 645 0.86 -4.68 -19.55
N GLY A 646 0.81 -5.40 -20.67
CA GLY A 646 0.10 -5.01 -21.87
C GLY A 646 -1.43 -4.96 -21.64
N ARG A 647 -2.20 -4.77 -22.73
CA ARG A 647 -3.66 -4.84 -22.66
C ARG A 647 -4.11 -6.22 -22.25
N GLU A 648 -4.95 -6.29 -21.20
CA GLU A 648 -5.48 -7.55 -20.66
C GLU A 648 -7.01 -7.56 -20.69
N PHE A 649 -7.60 -8.59 -21.34
CA PHE A 649 -9.03 -8.86 -21.29
C PHE A 649 -9.30 -9.80 -20.12
N MET A 650 -10.19 -9.41 -19.22
CA MET A 650 -10.48 -10.14 -17.99
C MET A 650 -11.96 -10.50 -17.87
N VAL A 651 -12.22 -11.70 -17.36
CA VAL A 651 -13.54 -12.19 -16.94
C VAL A 651 -13.45 -12.69 -15.52
N ARG A 652 -14.45 -12.34 -14.71
CA ARG A 652 -14.59 -12.80 -13.33
C ARG A 652 -16.00 -13.30 -13.10
N LEU A 653 -16.12 -14.48 -12.48
CA LEU A 653 -17.36 -15.04 -11.98
C LEU A 653 -17.25 -15.16 -10.46
N ALA A 654 -18.24 -14.66 -9.74
CA ALA A 654 -18.30 -14.76 -8.29
C ALA A 654 -19.70 -15.18 -7.83
N TYR A 655 -19.74 -15.91 -6.73
CA TYR A 655 -20.98 -16.36 -6.11
C TYR A 655 -20.91 -16.22 -4.59
N ASP A 656 -21.83 -15.45 -4.04
CA ASP A 656 -22.03 -15.27 -2.60
C ASP A 656 -23.30 -16.02 -2.17
N LEU A 657 -23.14 -17.13 -1.48
CA LEU A 657 -24.23 -17.92 -0.90
C LEU A 657 -24.41 -17.55 0.57
N ALA A 658 -25.41 -16.75 0.88
CA ALA A 658 -25.80 -16.54 2.26
C ALA A 658 -26.46 -17.81 2.83
N VAL A 659 -25.97 -18.29 3.97
CA VAL A 659 -26.61 -19.35 4.75
C VAL A 659 -27.47 -18.66 5.81
N PRO A 660 -28.78 -18.97 5.90
CA PRO A 660 -29.71 -18.33 6.83
C PRO A 660 -29.31 -18.45 8.30
#